data_44bc933f86af398dbc36e7a257507c10
#
_entry.id   44bc933f86af398dbc36e7a257507c10
#
_cell.length_a   1.000
_cell.length_b   1.000
_cell.length_c   1.000
_cell.angle_alpha   90.00
_cell.angle_beta   90.00
_cell.angle_gamma   90.00
#
_symmetry.space_group_name_H-M   'P 1'
#
loop_
_entity.id
_entity.type
_entity.pdbx_description
1 polymer ?
#
loop_
_entity_poly.entity_id
_entity_poly.type
_entity_poly.pdbx_seq_one_letter_code
_entity_poly.pdbx_strand_id
1 'polypeptide(L)'
;MNPSRRWTQDQWLNSLDLSISDMKLIPKHLYLVLGLLGAISLGQSNGHAAKQPNVLMILVDDLKPAMGCYGDPIAVTPNMDRLASRGMRFDLAYCNQAVCAPSRFTLMLGAHSTSTGLYGLGSQLRQILPDAVTLPQYFAQHGYHTESLGKVFHIGHGNQGDSASFMVPHFHEKVIEYLDPKSTNGGQLTREEAYFTNQRLGEIRSLPRGAAFESPIAEDADYADGRVANETMRRLSAAKARLQDDGTPFLIVAGFARPHLPFSAPKKYWDLYQRDQLPMPTFEELPEGSPQVAGKRGGEISNYTPVPTESDQSFSDDLKRDLVHGYYASMSYVDAQIGKVLDELDRLNLADNTIVVLWGDHGFHLGDLGIWTKHTNYEQANRIPIIFASPSLVRSGSSTRQLAESVDIFPTLAELAGLPIPHVPQKLDGVSLVPVLKDPAIRVRDHAYHAYPKRKMGRAIRTERYRLVQWLEEGQSIDKAEYELYDYQMDPLESRNLADEKTETLRELQGILEQYPSPVSKDLKQGGRPNARQPKLKIETPQIAKSPLRIDAVIMDLIGDGVVVAQGGREHGYAVHVNNGKVAFDVRVNGLVTRIESDGKLADHCEIEAKLDSEKMQLYVDKQLVASGPSPGLIPVQPKDSLSVGFDDLSAAGDYDAPNPLHGVVQSLQVRVP
;
A
#
# COMPACT_ATOMS: atom_id res chain seq x y z
N MET A 1 -20.88 14.20 52.57
CA MET A 1 -20.78 12.95 53.34
C MET A 1 -20.52 11.79 52.41
N ASN A 2 -19.38 11.18 52.60
CA ASN A 2 -18.80 10.04 51.89
C ASN A 2 -19.46 8.70 52.36
N PRO A 3 -19.19 7.48 51.85
CA PRO A 3 -18.46 7.03 50.64
C PRO A 3 -19.03 5.78 49.94
N SER A 4 -18.48 5.50 48.73
CA SER A 4 -18.10 4.22 48.12
C SER A 4 -18.62 2.89 48.66
N ARG A 5 -19.17 2.02 47.85
CA ARG A 5 -19.00 0.56 47.88
C ARG A 5 -18.74 0.02 46.47
N ARG A 6 -17.53 -0.52 46.30
CA ARG A 6 -17.18 -1.45 45.21
C ARG A 6 -17.80 -2.81 45.55
N TRP A 7 -18.42 -3.45 44.57
CA TRP A 7 -18.81 -4.88 44.63
C TRP A 7 -17.74 -5.66 43.87
N THR A 8 -17.25 -6.72 44.51
CA THR A 8 -16.32 -7.69 43.93
C THR A 8 -17.07 -8.86 43.30
N GLN A 9 -16.44 -9.48 42.33
CA GLN A 9 -16.97 -10.51 41.41
C GLN A 9 -17.44 -11.83 42.06
N ASP A 10 -17.32 -11.99 43.40
CA ASP A 10 -17.57 -13.29 44.09
C ASP A 10 -18.97 -13.41 44.76
N GLN A 11 -19.89 -12.51 44.48
CA GLN A 11 -21.21 -12.52 45.14
C GLN A 11 -22.40 -13.02 44.26
N TRP A 12 -22.13 -13.53 43.05
CA TRP A 12 -23.20 -14.00 42.14
C TRP A 12 -23.37 -15.54 42.05
N LEU A 13 -22.68 -16.32 42.85
CA LEU A 13 -22.69 -17.80 42.77
C LEU A 13 -23.43 -18.55 43.90
N ASN A 14 -24.15 -17.88 44.80
CA ASN A 14 -24.80 -18.53 45.93
C ASN A 14 -26.30 -18.19 46.10
N SER A 15 -27.11 -18.39 45.07
CA SER A 15 -28.56 -18.38 45.24
C SER A 15 -29.26 -19.17 44.15
N LEU A 16 -29.12 -20.50 44.12
CA LEU A 16 -30.02 -21.46 43.45
C LEU A 16 -29.67 -22.87 43.91
N ASP A 17 -29.89 -23.14 45.22
CA ASP A 17 -30.05 -24.50 45.75
C ASP A 17 -31.54 -24.82 45.73
N LEU A 18 -31.97 -25.61 44.74
CA LEU A 18 -33.26 -26.31 44.76
C LEU A 18 -33.00 -27.81 44.83
N SER A 19 -33.25 -28.40 45.99
CA SER A 19 -33.06 -29.80 46.29
C SER A 19 -34.05 -30.70 45.55
N ILE A 20 -33.51 -31.79 45.02
CA ILE A 20 -34.27 -32.89 44.33
C ILE A 20 -34.90 -33.79 45.41
N SER A 21 -36.00 -33.38 46.00
CA SER A 21 -36.71 -34.29 46.96
C SER A 21 -38.26 -34.34 46.90
N ASP A 22 -38.91 -33.59 45.99
CA ASP A 22 -40.40 -33.60 45.93
C ASP A 22 -40.95 -33.86 44.52
N MET A 23 -40.65 -35.02 43.94
CA MET A 23 -41.40 -35.53 42.78
C MET A 23 -42.09 -36.82 43.18
N LYS A 24 -43.31 -36.70 43.71
CA LYS A 24 -44.27 -37.82 43.81
C LYS A 24 -45.49 -37.57 42.93
N LEU A 25 -45.70 -38.54 42.01
CA LEU A 25 -46.97 -38.94 41.38
C LEU A 25 -47.65 -37.92 40.42
N ILE A 26 -47.38 -38.07 39.13
CA ILE A 26 -48.29 -37.66 38.03
C ILE A 26 -48.78 -38.92 37.30
N PRO A 27 -50.12 -39.06 36.99
CA PRO A 27 -50.72 -40.28 36.43
C PRO A 27 -50.35 -40.45 34.93
N LYS A 28 -50.22 -41.72 34.52
CA LYS A 28 -49.80 -42.23 33.21
C LYS A 28 -50.64 -41.82 31.97
N HIS A 29 -51.66 -40.99 32.10
CA HIS A 29 -52.55 -40.64 30.98
C HIS A 29 -52.22 -39.23 30.35
N LEU A 30 -51.23 -38.55 30.82
CA LEU A 30 -50.87 -37.22 30.29
C LEU A 30 -49.72 -37.23 29.21
N TYR A 31 -49.17 -38.42 28.96
CA TYR A 31 -48.11 -38.58 27.96
C TYR A 31 -48.58 -38.67 26.51
N LEU A 32 -49.86 -38.83 26.24
CA LEU A 32 -50.40 -38.98 24.89
C LEU A 32 -50.81 -37.62 24.24
N VAL A 33 -51.02 -36.60 25.05
CA VAL A 33 -51.42 -35.25 24.54
C VAL A 33 -50.24 -34.31 24.35
N LEU A 34 -49.16 -34.55 25.08
CA LEU A 34 -47.89 -33.79 24.88
C LEU A 34 -47.04 -34.29 23.71
N GLY A 35 -47.28 -35.53 23.24
CA GLY A 35 -46.61 -36.10 22.06
C GLY A 35 -47.19 -35.60 20.72
N LEU A 36 -48.43 -35.07 20.69
CA LEU A 36 -49.06 -34.55 19.47
C LEU A 36 -48.91 -33.01 19.30
N LEU A 37 -48.51 -32.29 20.33
CA LEU A 37 -48.22 -30.84 20.26
C LEU A 37 -46.74 -30.55 20.07
N GLY A 38 -45.84 -31.53 20.15
CA GLY A 38 -44.41 -31.40 19.85
C GLY A 38 -44.04 -31.62 18.39
N ALA A 39 -45.00 -32.00 17.52
CA ALA A 39 -44.73 -32.28 16.08
C ALA A 39 -45.18 -31.20 15.10
N ILE A 40 -45.61 -30.02 15.59
CA ILE A 40 -46.11 -28.93 14.71
C ILE A 40 -45.35 -27.61 14.97
N SER A 41 -44.09 -27.64 15.36
CA SER A 41 -43.26 -26.41 15.32
C SER A 41 -41.77 -26.68 15.19
N LEU A 42 -41.42 -27.64 14.33
CA LEU A 42 -40.18 -27.54 13.54
C LEU A 42 -40.56 -26.91 12.20
N GLY A 43 -41.21 -25.74 12.25
CA GLY A 43 -41.10 -24.78 11.19
C GLY A 43 -39.61 -24.46 11.08
N GLN A 44 -38.97 -25.00 10.05
CA GLN A 44 -37.70 -24.44 9.56
C GLN A 44 -37.96 -22.94 9.45
N SER A 45 -37.55 -22.16 10.44
CA SER A 45 -37.13 -20.81 10.16
C SER A 45 -35.94 -20.98 9.19
N ASN A 46 -36.23 -20.96 7.90
CA ASN A 46 -35.26 -20.51 6.94
C ASN A 46 -34.90 -19.09 7.37
N GLY A 47 -34.10 -18.98 8.44
CA GLY A 47 -33.27 -17.82 8.65
C GLY A 47 -32.38 -17.78 7.41
N HIS A 48 -32.74 -16.94 6.43
CA HIS A 48 -31.78 -16.49 5.47
C HIS A 48 -30.63 -16.00 6.33
N ALA A 49 -29.53 -16.75 6.42
CA ALA A 49 -28.29 -16.24 6.93
C ALA A 49 -28.09 -14.92 6.21
N ALA A 50 -28.00 -13.82 6.95
CA ALA A 50 -27.87 -12.49 6.35
C ALA A 50 -26.72 -12.60 5.34
N LYS A 51 -27.04 -12.33 4.06
CA LYS A 51 -26.08 -12.49 2.97
C LYS A 51 -24.90 -11.58 3.27
N GLN A 52 -23.69 -12.14 3.35
CA GLN A 52 -22.49 -11.34 3.60
C GLN A 52 -22.40 -10.21 2.56
N PRO A 53 -22.18 -8.96 2.96
CA PRO A 53 -22.07 -7.87 2.01
C PRO A 53 -20.77 -7.99 1.18
N ASN A 54 -20.82 -7.56 -0.05
CA ASN A 54 -19.63 -7.39 -0.88
C ASN A 54 -18.84 -6.18 -0.40
N VAL A 55 -17.58 -6.06 -0.82
CA VAL A 55 -16.71 -4.92 -0.51
C VAL A 55 -16.09 -4.37 -1.79
N LEU A 56 -16.24 -3.06 -2.03
CA LEU A 56 -15.54 -2.30 -3.06
C LEU A 56 -14.66 -1.25 -2.38
N MET A 57 -13.36 -1.38 -2.50
CA MET A 57 -12.40 -0.37 -2.04
C MET A 57 -11.95 0.49 -3.22
N ILE A 58 -12.08 1.80 -3.10
CA ILE A 58 -11.63 2.81 -4.06
C ILE A 58 -10.46 3.54 -3.44
N LEU A 59 -9.26 3.28 -3.91
CA LEU A 59 -8.02 3.87 -3.42
C LEU A 59 -7.54 4.93 -4.40
N VAL A 60 -7.25 6.12 -3.92
CA VAL A 60 -6.86 7.26 -4.77
C VAL A 60 -5.52 7.82 -4.29
N ASP A 61 -4.57 8.00 -5.20
CA ASP A 61 -3.21 8.40 -4.90
C ASP A 61 -3.08 9.94 -4.83
N ASP A 62 -2.36 10.46 -3.83
CA ASP A 62 -2.15 11.90 -3.59
C ASP A 62 -3.45 12.71 -3.42
N LEU A 63 -4.56 12.10 -2.99
CA LEU A 63 -5.84 12.78 -2.85
C LEU A 63 -5.97 13.48 -1.49
N LYS A 64 -5.80 14.80 -1.49
CA LYS A 64 -6.16 15.61 -0.32
C LYS A 64 -7.68 15.86 -0.25
N PRO A 65 -8.26 16.20 0.92
CA PRO A 65 -9.68 16.48 1.05
C PRO A 65 -10.06 17.86 0.46
N ALA A 66 -9.80 18.05 -0.85
CA ALA A 66 -10.11 19.24 -1.65
C ALA A 66 -11.23 18.93 -2.66
N MET A 67 -12.28 18.26 -2.20
CA MET A 67 -13.45 17.88 -3.00
C MET A 67 -14.67 18.70 -2.58
N GLY A 68 -15.70 18.76 -3.42
CA GLY A 68 -16.95 19.48 -3.11
C GLY A 68 -17.56 19.03 -1.79
N CYS A 69 -17.64 17.72 -1.53
CA CYS A 69 -18.16 17.17 -0.28
C CYS A 69 -17.32 17.53 0.96
N TYR A 70 -16.06 17.92 0.82
CA TYR A 70 -15.22 18.46 1.90
C TYR A 70 -15.22 19.99 2.00
N GLY A 71 -16.05 20.66 1.18
CA GLY A 71 -16.26 22.09 1.23
C GLY A 71 -15.37 22.91 0.30
N ASP A 72 -14.65 22.30 -0.63
CA ASP A 72 -13.94 23.02 -1.68
C ASP A 72 -14.97 23.64 -2.67
N PRO A 73 -15.00 24.98 -2.84
CA PRO A 73 -16.03 25.62 -3.64
C PRO A 73 -15.76 25.55 -5.15
N ILE A 74 -14.57 25.10 -5.58
CA ILE A 74 -14.11 25.13 -6.97
C ILE A 74 -14.04 23.71 -7.54
N ALA A 75 -13.75 22.72 -6.72
CA ALA A 75 -13.59 21.34 -7.14
C ALA A 75 -14.83 20.78 -7.85
N VAL A 76 -14.64 20.21 -9.01
CA VAL A 76 -15.70 19.52 -9.78
C VAL A 76 -15.55 18.01 -9.55
N THR A 77 -16.23 17.52 -8.50
CA THR A 77 -16.12 16.11 -8.03
C THR A 77 -17.48 15.48 -7.77
N PRO A 78 -18.44 15.55 -8.74
CA PRO A 78 -19.84 15.16 -8.49
C PRO A 78 -20.02 13.69 -8.10
N ASN A 79 -19.10 12.79 -8.48
CA ASN A 79 -19.23 11.36 -8.19
C ASN A 79 -18.74 11.00 -6.79
N MET A 80 -17.63 11.58 -6.34
CA MET A 80 -17.18 11.45 -4.95
C MET A 80 -18.16 12.14 -3.99
N ASP A 81 -18.75 13.28 -4.39
CA ASP A 81 -19.81 13.96 -3.64
C ASP A 81 -21.08 13.11 -3.56
N ARG A 82 -21.44 12.40 -4.65
CA ARG A 82 -22.54 11.43 -4.67
C ARG A 82 -22.25 10.25 -3.72
N LEU A 83 -21.04 9.72 -3.69
CA LEU A 83 -20.67 8.67 -2.75
C LEU A 83 -20.80 9.17 -1.30
N ALA A 84 -20.32 10.37 -0.99
CA ALA A 84 -20.47 10.98 0.32
C ALA A 84 -21.94 11.16 0.72
N SER A 85 -22.82 11.51 -0.23
CA SER A 85 -24.26 11.64 0.01
C SER A 85 -24.95 10.32 0.34
N ARG A 86 -24.37 9.19 -0.05
CA ARG A 86 -24.86 7.84 0.25
C ARG A 86 -24.25 7.23 1.52
N GLY A 87 -23.22 7.86 2.08
CA GLY A 87 -22.42 7.32 3.16
C GLY A 87 -22.14 8.31 4.28
N MET A 88 -21.05 8.06 4.99
CA MET A 88 -20.50 8.93 6.01
C MET A 88 -19.08 9.37 5.64
N ARG A 89 -18.82 10.65 5.69
CA ARG A 89 -17.52 11.28 5.50
C ARG A 89 -16.86 11.58 6.84
N PHE A 90 -15.58 11.26 6.95
CA PHE A 90 -14.75 11.65 8.10
C PHE A 90 -13.99 12.94 7.78
N ASP A 91 -14.28 14.02 8.51
CA ASP A 91 -13.66 15.33 8.30
C ASP A 91 -12.22 15.38 8.84
N LEU A 92 -11.90 14.55 9.83
CA LEU A 92 -10.58 14.45 10.48
C LEU A 92 -10.03 13.03 10.38
N ALA A 93 -9.72 12.63 9.15
CA ALA A 93 -9.06 11.34 8.89
C ALA A 93 -7.60 11.56 8.45
N TYR A 94 -6.71 10.63 8.87
CA TYR A 94 -5.27 10.80 8.71
C TYR A 94 -4.62 9.52 8.19
N CYS A 95 -3.66 9.68 7.28
CA CYS A 95 -2.71 8.62 6.96
C CYS A 95 -1.66 8.50 8.08
N ASN A 96 -1.07 7.32 8.22
CA ASN A 96 -0.09 7.09 9.29
C ASN A 96 1.35 7.41 8.88
N GLN A 97 1.59 7.59 7.59
CA GLN A 97 2.83 8.12 7.03
C GLN A 97 2.56 8.67 5.62
N ALA A 98 2.86 9.94 5.37
CA ALA A 98 2.59 10.61 4.11
C ALA A 98 3.60 10.20 3.01
N VAL A 99 3.58 8.92 2.63
CA VAL A 99 4.36 8.30 1.53
C VAL A 99 3.55 7.13 0.99
N CYS A 100 3.42 7.00 -0.33
CA CYS A 100 2.53 6.03 -0.97
C CYS A 100 2.70 4.59 -0.45
N ALA A 101 3.90 3.98 -0.53
CA ALA A 101 4.10 2.59 -0.11
C ALA A 101 3.82 2.38 1.38
N PRO A 102 4.43 3.13 2.33
CA PRO A 102 4.14 3.00 3.75
C PRO A 102 2.66 3.18 4.08
N SER A 103 2.00 4.21 3.52
CA SER A 103 0.58 4.45 3.76
C SER A 103 -0.30 3.28 3.28
N ARG A 104 -0.01 2.72 2.11
CA ARG A 104 -0.71 1.56 1.57
C ARG A 104 -0.45 0.30 2.40
N PHE A 105 0.76 0.12 2.93
CA PHE A 105 1.04 -0.95 3.89
C PHE A 105 0.25 -0.78 5.20
N THR A 106 0.12 0.45 5.73
CA THR A 106 -0.66 0.66 6.97
C THR A 106 -2.14 0.32 6.76
N LEU A 107 -2.73 0.68 5.62
CA LEU A 107 -4.09 0.29 5.25
C LEU A 107 -4.23 -1.24 5.17
N MET A 108 -3.34 -1.90 4.42
CA MET A 108 -3.45 -3.34 4.14
C MET A 108 -3.13 -4.23 5.34
N LEU A 109 -2.32 -3.75 6.27
CA LEU A 109 -1.91 -4.49 7.47
C LEU A 109 -2.73 -4.13 8.72
N GLY A 110 -3.43 -2.99 8.73
CA GLY A 110 -4.04 -2.44 9.94
C GLY A 110 -3.02 -2.06 11.01
N ALA A 111 -1.77 -1.80 10.63
CA ALA A 111 -0.64 -1.57 11.53
C ALA A 111 0.20 -0.36 11.09
N HIS A 112 0.66 0.44 12.05
CA HIS A 112 1.49 1.62 11.80
C HIS A 112 2.83 1.25 11.15
N SER A 113 3.38 2.12 10.32
CA SER A 113 4.74 1.94 9.79
C SER A 113 5.79 1.84 10.90
N THR A 114 5.58 2.54 12.01
CA THR A 114 6.44 2.44 13.22
C THR A 114 6.35 1.11 13.95
N SER A 115 5.28 0.36 13.78
CA SER A 115 5.13 -1.00 14.33
C SER A 115 5.69 -2.07 13.38
N THR A 116 5.77 -1.78 12.07
CA THR A 116 6.14 -2.76 11.06
C THR A 116 7.54 -2.57 10.49
N GLY A 117 8.11 -1.37 10.56
CA GLY A 117 9.38 -1.04 9.91
C GLY A 117 9.28 -0.78 8.39
N LEU A 118 8.09 -0.80 7.82
CA LEU A 118 7.83 -0.57 6.40
C LEU A 118 7.79 0.93 6.08
N TYR A 119 8.95 1.59 5.99
CA TYR A 119 9.05 3.05 5.88
C TYR A 119 9.31 3.58 4.47
N GLY A 120 9.81 2.77 3.56
CA GLY A 120 10.32 3.23 2.26
C GLY A 120 9.44 2.85 1.07
N LEU A 121 9.61 3.56 -0.05
CA LEU A 121 8.94 3.25 -1.32
C LEU A 121 9.34 1.86 -1.86
N GLY A 122 10.59 1.46 -1.64
CA GLY A 122 11.13 0.16 -2.05
C GLY A 122 11.01 -0.94 -0.99
N SER A 123 10.29 -0.72 0.12
CA SER A 123 10.10 -1.76 1.15
C SER A 123 9.35 -2.96 0.58
N GLN A 124 9.84 -4.16 0.88
CA GLN A 124 9.24 -5.43 0.45
C GLN A 124 8.49 -6.04 1.62
N LEU A 125 7.15 -6.10 1.51
CA LEU A 125 6.28 -6.57 2.61
C LEU A 125 6.70 -7.95 3.12
N ARG A 126 6.85 -8.93 2.22
CA ARG A 126 7.10 -10.33 2.58
C ARG A 126 8.50 -10.60 3.09
N GLN A 127 9.46 -9.72 2.80
CA GLN A 127 10.81 -9.84 3.36
C GLN A 127 10.86 -9.36 4.82
N ILE A 128 10.07 -8.34 5.16
CA ILE A 128 10.05 -7.75 6.50
C ILE A 128 9.05 -8.50 7.39
N LEU A 129 7.89 -8.85 6.84
CA LEU A 129 6.78 -9.51 7.55
C LEU A 129 6.27 -10.70 6.72
N PRO A 130 7.01 -11.82 6.64
CA PRO A 130 6.66 -12.95 5.78
C PRO A 130 5.29 -13.56 6.14
N ASP A 131 4.96 -13.61 7.42
CA ASP A 131 3.74 -14.25 7.93
C ASP A 131 2.56 -13.28 8.08
N ALA A 132 2.71 -12.00 7.72
CA ALA A 132 1.63 -11.03 7.86
C ALA A 132 0.41 -11.41 7.03
N VAL A 133 -0.76 -11.23 7.58
CA VAL A 133 -2.05 -11.42 6.89
C VAL A 133 -2.63 -10.04 6.55
N THR A 134 -2.67 -9.73 5.26
CA THR A 134 -3.23 -8.46 4.78
C THR A 134 -4.76 -8.48 4.81
N LEU A 135 -5.38 -7.30 4.76
CA LEU A 135 -6.83 -7.14 4.70
C LEU A 135 -7.45 -8.02 3.58
N PRO A 136 -6.97 -8.00 2.31
CA PRO A 136 -7.55 -8.88 1.29
C PRO A 136 -7.32 -10.37 1.58
N GLN A 137 -6.16 -10.77 2.13
CA GLN A 137 -5.94 -12.17 2.53
C GLN A 137 -6.90 -12.61 3.63
N TYR A 138 -7.15 -11.74 4.62
CA TYR A 138 -8.10 -12.01 5.68
C TYR A 138 -9.49 -12.27 5.11
N PHE A 139 -9.94 -11.43 4.17
CA PHE A 139 -11.24 -11.63 3.50
C PHE A 139 -11.26 -12.92 2.67
N ALA A 140 -10.18 -13.24 1.94
CA ALA A 140 -10.07 -14.50 1.20
C ALA A 140 -10.18 -15.73 2.12
N GLN A 141 -9.54 -15.70 3.29
CA GLN A 141 -9.64 -16.74 4.31
C GLN A 141 -11.06 -16.92 4.87
N HIS A 142 -11.92 -15.90 4.70
CA HIS A 142 -13.33 -15.92 5.13
C HIS A 142 -14.31 -16.06 3.96
N GLY A 143 -13.87 -16.60 2.82
CA GLY A 143 -14.73 -16.98 1.72
C GLY A 143 -15.03 -15.90 0.69
N TYR A 144 -14.35 -14.74 0.75
CA TYR A 144 -14.48 -13.72 -0.27
C TYR A 144 -13.58 -14.01 -1.47
N HIS A 145 -14.09 -13.72 -2.67
CA HIS A 145 -13.25 -13.67 -3.87
C HIS A 145 -12.56 -12.31 -3.96
N THR A 146 -11.22 -12.28 -3.86
CA THR A 146 -10.44 -11.05 -3.76
C THR A 146 -9.69 -10.71 -5.04
N GLU A 147 -9.82 -9.47 -5.50
CA GLU A 147 -9.23 -8.97 -6.75
C GLU A 147 -8.66 -7.57 -6.58
N SER A 148 -7.61 -7.23 -7.36
CA SER A 148 -6.99 -5.90 -7.35
C SER A 148 -6.68 -5.38 -8.73
N LEU A 149 -6.78 -4.04 -8.89
CA LEU A 149 -6.59 -3.34 -10.15
C LEU A 149 -5.89 -1.99 -9.91
N GLY A 150 -4.96 -1.61 -10.78
CA GLY A 150 -4.28 -0.32 -10.73
C GLY A 150 -3.37 -0.13 -9.52
N LYS A 151 -3.32 1.05 -8.92
CA LYS A 151 -2.40 1.37 -7.81
C LYS A 151 -2.98 0.95 -6.46
N VAL A 152 -2.85 -0.31 -6.08
CA VAL A 152 -3.34 -0.88 -4.79
C VAL A 152 -2.22 -0.96 -3.77
N PHE A 153 -1.26 -1.85 -3.93
CA PHE A 153 0.06 -1.73 -3.33
C PHE A 153 0.91 -0.76 -4.15
N HIS A 154 1.99 -0.27 -3.57
CA HIS A 154 2.97 0.47 -4.35
C HIS A 154 3.78 -0.50 -5.21
N ILE A 155 3.89 -0.19 -6.49
CA ILE A 155 4.75 -0.86 -7.46
C ILE A 155 5.72 0.18 -8.02
N GLY A 156 6.99 -0.16 -8.08
CA GLY A 156 8.05 0.77 -8.45
C GLY A 156 9.05 1.01 -7.33
N HIS A 157 10.10 1.73 -7.61
CA HIS A 157 11.20 1.99 -6.67
C HIS A 157 11.82 0.71 -6.09
N GLY A 158 11.74 -0.41 -6.82
CA GLY A 158 12.14 -1.74 -6.36
C GLY A 158 11.03 -2.54 -5.65
N ASN A 159 9.90 -1.92 -5.30
CA ASN A 159 8.75 -2.63 -4.73
C ASN A 159 7.95 -3.30 -5.85
N GLN A 160 7.46 -4.52 -5.60
CA GLN A 160 6.71 -5.32 -6.57
C GLN A 160 5.26 -5.59 -6.14
N GLY A 161 4.79 -4.96 -5.07
CA GLY A 161 3.45 -5.19 -4.53
C GLY A 161 3.39 -6.47 -3.68
N ASP A 162 2.22 -7.10 -3.61
CA ASP A 162 1.99 -8.35 -2.86
C ASP A 162 0.99 -9.27 -3.57
N SER A 163 1.50 -10.22 -4.35
CA SER A 163 0.69 -11.20 -5.07
C SER A 163 -0.07 -12.15 -4.13
N ALA A 164 0.44 -12.39 -2.91
CA ALA A 164 -0.21 -13.26 -1.93
C ALA A 164 -1.51 -12.69 -1.36
N SER A 165 -1.77 -11.40 -1.55
CA SER A 165 -2.98 -10.72 -1.05
C SER A 165 -4.24 -11.01 -1.86
N PHE A 166 -4.15 -11.54 -3.09
CA PHE A 166 -5.29 -11.66 -3.99
C PHE A 166 -5.38 -13.04 -4.64
N MET A 167 -6.60 -13.47 -4.92
CA MET A 167 -6.87 -14.78 -5.52
C MET A 167 -6.62 -14.83 -7.02
N VAL A 168 -6.60 -13.67 -7.69
CA VAL A 168 -6.32 -13.55 -9.13
C VAL A 168 -5.15 -12.60 -9.36
N PRO A 169 -4.40 -12.75 -10.47
CA PRO A 169 -3.33 -11.82 -10.80
C PRO A 169 -3.79 -10.38 -10.80
N HIS A 170 -2.97 -9.52 -10.22
CA HIS A 170 -3.22 -8.08 -10.19
C HIS A 170 -3.31 -7.51 -11.62
N PHE A 171 -4.31 -6.67 -11.87
CA PHE A 171 -4.41 -5.94 -13.13
C PHE A 171 -3.47 -4.73 -13.09
N HIS A 172 -2.33 -4.86 -13.75
CA HIS A 172 -1.29 -3.82 -13.81
C HIS A 172 -1.64 -2.73 -14.80
N GLU A 173 -1.46 -1.48 -14.38
CA GLU A 173 -1.49 -0.31 -15.25
C GLU A 173 -0.38 0.67 -14.90
N LYS A 174 -0.04 1.53 -15.85
CA LYS A 174 1.03 2.52 -15.66
C LYS A 174 0.56 3.65 -14.74
N VAL A 175 1.27 3.86 -13.63
CA VAL A 175 1.03 5.01 -12.73
C VAL A 175 1.46 6.31 -13.42
N ILE A 176 2.62 6.29 -14.08
CA ILE A 176 3.17 7.43 -14.84
C ILE A 176 3.00 7.15 -16.32
N GLU A 177 2.26 8.01 -17.00
CA GLU A 177 1.93 7.84 -18.42
C GLU A 177 1.75 9.21 -19.09
N TYR A 178 2.26 9.31 -20.34
CA TYR A 178 2.17 10.49 -21.19
C TYR A 178 1.64 10.13 -22.55
N LEU A 179 0.79 10.99 -23.12
CA LEU A 179 0.25 10.88 -24.48
C LEU A 179 0.91 11.85 -25.44
N ASP A 180 1.35 13.02 -24.97
CA ASP A 180 2.08 13.99 -25.81
C ASP A 180 3.57 13.67 -25.84
N PRO A 181 4.19 13.36 -26.99
CA PRO A 181 5.62 13.15 -27.10
C PRO A 181 6.48 14.31 -26.57
N LYS A 182 5.95 15.55 -26.55
CA LYS A 182 6.63 16.70 -25.96
C LYS A 182 6.83 16.54 -24.45
N SER A 183 5.94 15.82 -23.77
CA SER A 183 6.01 15.56 -22.34
C SER A 183 7.16 14.64 -21.94
N THR A 184 7.76 13.92 -22.90
CA THR A 184 8.79 12.91 -22.65
C THR A 184 10.08 13.12 -23.47
N ASN A 185 10.33 14.36 -23.92
CA ASN A 185 11.48 14.67 -24.78
C ASN A 185 11.52 13.78 -26.05
N GLY A 186 10.38 13.66 -26.75
CA GLY A 186 10.26 12.89 -28.00
C GLY A 186 9.95 11.39 -27.80
N GLY A 187 9.25 11.02 -26.73
CA GLY A 187 8.83 9.64 -26.48
C GLY A 187 9.85 8.77 -25.75
N GLN A 188 10.85 9.38 -25.11
CA GLN A 188 11.85 8.65 -24.31
C GLN A 188 11.30 8.24 -22.97
N LEU A 189 11.78 7.10 -22.44
CA LEU A 189 11.51 6.67 -21.07
C LEU A 189 12.00 7.75 -20.09
N THR A 190 11.11 8.25 -19.25
CA THR A 190 11.43 9.26 -18.24
C THR A 190 11.89 8.65 -16.92
N ARG A 191 12.46 9.45 -16.03
CA ARG A 191 12.92 9.00 -14.70
C ARG A 191 11.81 8.37 -13.90
N GLU A 192 10.66 9.02 -13.83
CA GLU A 192 9.55 8.55 -13.01
C GLU A 192 8.87 7.32 -13.63
N GLU A 193 8.71 7.27 -14.96
CA GLU A 193 8.27 6.03 -15.61
C GLU A 193 9.19 4.86 -15.28
N ALA A 194 10.50 5.06 -15.33
CA ALA A 194 11.48 4.04 -14.97
C ALA A 194 11.38 3.62 -13.50
N TYR A 195 11.16 4.56 -12.57
CA TYR A 195 10.93 4.24 -11.17
C TYR A 195 9.68 3.38 -10.98
N PHE A 196 8.55 3.75 -11.57
CA PHE A 196 7.28 3.07 -11.37
C PHE A 196 7.16 1.76 -12.15
N THR A 197 7.98 1.54 -13.16
CA THR A 197 8.03 0.27 -13.91
C THR A 197 9.18 -0.64 -13.48
N ASN A 198 9.98 -0.24 -12.51
CA ASN A 198 11.20 -0.91 -12.07
C ASN A 198 12.22 -1.12 -13.21
N GLN A 199 12.19 -0.28 -14.26
CA GLN A 199 13.09 -0.35 -15.40
C GLN A 199 14.31 0.55 -15.18
N ARG A 200 15.49 0.09 -15.58
CA ARG A 200 16.73 0.87 -15.61
C ARG A 200 17.03 1.65 -14.32
N LEU A 201 16.70 1.06 -13.15
CA LEU A 201 16.84 1.70 -11.84
C LEU A 201 18.28 2.16 -11.56
N GLY A 202 19.28 1.46 -12.08
CA GLY A 202 20.70 1.85 -11.99
C GLY A 202 21.07 3.11 -12.81
N GLU A 203 20.25 3.48 -13.80
CA GLU A 203 20.52 4.55 -14.75
C GLU A 203 19.57 5.76 -14.60
N ILE A 204 18.71 5.76 -13.60
CA ILE A 204 17.66 6.77 -13.40
C ILE A 204 18.15 8.21 -13.57
N ARG A 205 19.35 8.52 -13.06
CA ARG A 205 19.90 9.88 -13.11
C ARG A 205 20.25 10.35 -14.53
N SER A 206 20.46 9.42 -15.46
CA SER A 206 20.74 9.72 -16.88
C SER A 206 19.49 9.86 -17.73
N LEU A 207 18.31 9.41 -17.20
CA LEU A 207 17.05 9.51 -17.92
C LEU A 207 16.50 10.94 -17.90
N PRO A 208 15.76 11.35 -18.93
CA PRO A 208 15.14 12.66 -18.99
C PRO A 208 14.05 12.81 -17.93
N ARG A 209 13.78 14.05 -17.53
CA ARG A 209 12.59 14.39 -16.75
C ARG A 209 11.39 14.45 -17.68
N GLY A 210 10.25 13.89 -17.26
CA GLY A 210 8.97 14.08 -17.93
C GLY A 210 8.32 15.42 -17.58
N ALA A 211 7.22 15.77 -18.25
CA ALA A 211 6.44 16.97 -17.92
C ALA A 211 5.72 16.79 -16.58
N ALA A 212 5.60 17.86 -15.79
CA ALA A 212 4.83 17.86 -14.54
C ALA A 212 3.31 17.77 -14.76
N PHE A 213 2.87 18.16 -15.95
CA PHE A 213 1.46 18.15 -16.35
C PHE A 213 1.32 18.07 -17.87
N GLU A 214 0.19 17.52 -18.33
CA GLU A 214 -0.20 17.59 -19.74
C GLU A 214 -1.74 17.55 -19.87
N SER A 215 -2.25 18.13 -21.00
CA SER A 215 -3.68 18.26 -21.27
C SER A 215 -4.03 17.92 -22.73
N PRO A 216 -3.76 16.69 -23.18
CA PRO A 216 -4.04 16.30 -24.56
C PRO A 216 -5.55 16.17 -24.84
N ILE A 217 -5.96 16.31 -26.10
CA ILE A 217 -7.27 15.85 -26.55
C ILE A 217 -7.21 14.33 -26.60
N ALA A 218 -7.88 13.69 -25.65
CA ALA A 218 -7.81 12.25 -25.45
C ALA A 218 -9.12 11.73 -24.86
N GLU A 219 -9.37 10.44 -25.04
CA GLU A 219 -10.43 9.72 -24.34
C GLU A 219 -9.96 9.29 -22.94
N ASP A 220 -10.91 9.00 -22.06
CA ASP A 220 -10.59 8.61 -20.68
C ASP A 220 -9.71 7.35 -20.63
N ALA A 221 -9.99 6.37 -21.49
CA ALA A 221 -9.27 5.09 -21.52
C ALA A 221 -7.90 5.16 -22.21
N ASP A 222 -7.52 6.29 -22.77
CA ASP A 222 -6.15 6.50 -23.26
C ASP A 222 -5.17 6.55 -22.10
N TYR A 223 -5.62 6.95 -20.90
CA TYR A 223 -4.86 6.89 -19.66
C TYR A 223 -5.22 5.69 -18.78
N ALA A 224 -4.31 5.30 -17.93
CA ALA A 224 -4.39 4.15 -17.04
C ALA A 224 -5.66 4.12 -16.18
N ASP A 225 -6.03 5.23 -15.54
CA ASP A 225 -7.19 5.27 -14.65
C ASP A 225 -8.51 4.99 -15.37
N GLY A 226 -8.64 5.42 -16.63
CA GLY A 226 -9.79 5.07 -17.45
C GLY A 226 -9.85 3.57 -17.78
N ARG A 227 -8.69 2.94 -18.02
CA ARG A 227 -8.60 1.49 -18.24
C ARG A 227 -8.86 0.70 -16.96
N VAL A 228 -8.37 1.19 -15.81
CA VAL A 228 -8.67 0.62 -14.48
C VAL A 228 -10.18 0.67 -14.20
N ALA A 229 -10.86 1.78 -14.50
CA ALA A 229 -12.31 1.89 -14.34
C ALA A 229 -13.04 0.87 -15.23
N ASN A 230 -12.69 0.78 -16.51
CA ASN A 230 -13.30 -0.16 -17.46
C ASN A 230 -13.11 -1.62 -17.01
N GLU A 231 -11.90 -1.99 -16.56
CA GLU A 231 -11.65 -3.34 -16.07
C GLU A 231 -12.36 -3.59 -14.73
N THR A 232 -12.48 -2.60 -13.84
CA THR A 232 -13.27 -2.72 -12.61
C THR A 232 -14.74 -3.02 -12.93
N MET A 233 -15.34 -2.32 -13.88
CA MET A 233 -16.71 -2.59 -14.35
C MET A 233 -16.86 -4.03 -14.86
N ARG A 234 -15.89 -4.51 -15.65
CA ARG A 234 -15.88 -5.90 -16.13
C ARG A 234 -15.79 -6.91 -14.99
N ARG A 235 -14.94 -6.62 -13.97
CA ARG A 235 -14.79 -7.46 -12.76
C ARG A 235 -16.07 -7.46 -11.92
N LEU A 236 -16.75 -6.33 -11.75
CA LEU A 236 -18.05 -6.25 -11.07
C LEU A 236 -19.10 -7.11 -11.76
N SER A 237 -19.16 -7.09 -13.10
CA SER A 237 -20.06 -7.95 -13.87
C SER A 237 -19.76 -9.44 -13.66
N ALA A 238 -18.48 -9.84 -13.67
CA ALA A 238 -18.07 -11.21 -13.35
C ALA A 238 -18.37 -11.61 -11.89
N ALA A 239 -18.16 -10.69 -10.96
CA ALA A 239 -18.49 -10.90 -9.55
C ALA A 239 -20.00 -11.08 -9.33
N LYS A 240 -20.84 -10.31 -10.07
CA LYS A 240 -22.31 -10.51 -10.07
C LYS A 240 -22.69 -11.93 -10.51
N ALA A 241 -22.04 -12.44 -11.57
CA ALA A 241 -22.29 -13.80 -12.05
C ALA A 241 -21.91 -14.84 -10.98
N ARG A 242 -20.73 -14.75 -10.37
CA ARG A 242 -20.32 -15.65 -9.25
C ARG A 242 -21.30 -15.59 -8.09
N LEU A 243 -21.71 -14.39 -7.69
CA LEU A 243 -22.66 -14.19 -6.59
C LEU A 243 -24.02 -14.83 -6.88
N GLN A 244 -24.41 -14.95 -8.17
CA GLN A 244 -25.66 -15.63 -8.56
C GLN A 244 -25.49 -17.15 -8.65
N ASP A 245 -24.31 -17.62 -9.06
CA ASP A 245 -24.02 -19.03 -9.27
C ASP A 245 -23.83 -19.79 -7.94
N ASP A 246 -22.95 -19.30 -7.08
CA ASP A 246 -22.57 -19.99 -5.84
C ASP A 246 -22.68 -19.13 -4.56
N GLY A 247 -23.09 -17.86 -4.70
CA GLY A 247 -23.27 -16.96 -3.54
C GLY A 247 -21.97 -16.33 -3.02
N THR A 248 -20.83 -16.55 -3.68
CA THR A 248 -19.51 -16.06 -3.22
C THR A 248 -19.46 -14.53 -3.23
N PRO A 249 -19.27 -13.86 -2.06
CA PRO A 249 -19.09 -12.42 -2.00
C PRO A 249 -17.73 -12.00 -2.56
N PHE A 250 -17.63 -10.76 -3.01
CA PHE A 250 -16.36 -10.23 -3.50
C PHE A 250 -15.76 -9.15 -2.60
N LEU A 251 -14.43 -9.06 -2.62
CA LEU A 251 -13.67 -7.89 -2.26
C LEU A 251 -12.86 -7.44 -3.48
N ILE A 252 -13.25 -6.32 -4.09
CA ILE A 252 -12.55 -5.72 -5.22
C ILE A 252 -11.89 -4.44 -4.77
N VAL A 253 -10.58 -4.31 -5.04
CA VAL A 253 -9.79 -3.12 -4.71
C VAL A 253 -9.37 -2.44 -6.00
N ALA A 254 -9.98 -1.29 -6.30
CA ALA A 254 -9.67 -0.45 -7.46
C ALA A 254 -8.79 0.73 -7.02
N GLY A 255 -7.54 0.75 -7.49
CA GLY A 255 -6.56 1.78 -7.17
C GLY A 255 -6.32 2.72 -8.35
N PHE A 256 -6.59 4.00 -8.16
CA PHE A 256 -6.40 5.05 -9.15
C PHE A 256 -5.13 5.83 -8.89
N ALA A 257 -4.44 6.23 -9.95
CA ALA A 257 -3.17 6.93 -9.86
C ALA A 257 -3.35 8.46 -9.75
N ARG A 258 -4.36 9.04 -10.37
CA ARG A 258 -4.60 10.49 -10.29
C ARG A 258 -5.29 10.85 -8.97
N PRO A 259 -4.97 12.05 -8.39
CA PRO A 259 -4.15 13.15 -8.90
C PRO A 259 -2.63 13.09 -8.63
N HIS A 260 -2.00 11.93 -8.46
CA HIS A 260 -0.54 11.83 -8.38
C HIS A 260 0.15 12.45 -9.62
N LEU A 261 1.33 13.05 -9.42
CA LEU A 261 2.19 13.53 -10.51
C LEU A 261 2.50 12.42 -11.54
N PRO A 262 2.68 12.76 -12.83
CA PRO A 262 2.40 14.05 -13.43
C PRO A 262 0.90 14.33 -13.44
N PHE A 263 0.51 15.60 -13.37
CA PHE A 263 -0.91 15.99 -13.45
C PHE A 263 -1.40 15.87 -14.90
N SER A 264 -1.59 14.63 -15.34
CA SER A 264 -2.00 14.30 -16.71
C SER A 264 -3.47 13.92 -16.72
N ALA A 265 -4.26 14.65 -17.53
CA ALA A 265 -5.67 14.38 -17.71
C ALA A 265 -6.12 14.82 -19.11
N PRO A 266 -7.14 14.17 -19.71
CA PRO A 266 -7.74 14.65 -20.95
C PRO A 266 -8.17 16.12 -20.85
N LYS A 267 -7.98 16.88 -21.94
CA LYS A 267 -8.23 18.32 -21.98
C LYS A 267 -9.62 18.73 -21.45
N LYS A 268 -10.64 17.92 -21.66
CA LYS A 268 -12.02 18.18 -21.20
C LYS A 268 -12.12 18.41 -19.67
N TYR A 269 -11.22 17.84 -18.87
CA TYR A 269 -11.18 18.05 -17.42
C TYR A 269 -10.43 19.32 -17.04
N TRP A 270 -9.43 19.72 -17.82
CA TRP A 270 -8.78 21.03 -17.67
C TRP A 270 -9.74 22.16 -18.02
N ASP A 271 -10.58 22.00 -19.03
CA ASP A 271 -11.56 23.00 -19.46
C ASP A 271 -12.70 23.22 -18.45
N LEU A 272 -12.82 22.39 -17.41
CA LEU A 272 -13.75 22.61 -16.31
C LEU A 272 -13.35 23.81 -15.41
N TYR A 273 -12.10 24.23 -15.48
CA TYR A 273 -11.54 25.23 -14.59
C TYR A 273 -11.04 26.46 -15.34
N GLN A 274 -11.32 27.63 -14.77
CA GLN A 274 -10.71 28.87 -15.22
C GLN A 274 -9.39 29.07 -14.47
N ARG A 275 -8.25 28.94 -15.14
CA ARG A 275 -6.91 28.95 -14.56
C ARG A 275 -6.66 30.07 -13.58
N ASP A 276 -7.12 31.29 -13.90
CA ASP A 276 -6.89 32.49 -13.09
C ASP A 276 -7.81 32.59 -11.85
N GLN A 277 -8.81 31.72 -11.74
CA GLN A 277 -9.72 31.66 -10.59
C GLN A 277 -9.33 30.55 -9.60
N LEU A 278 -8.32 29.74 -9.92
CA LEU A 278 -7.86 28.67 -9.03
C LEU A 278 -7.19 29.24 -7.78
N PRO A 279 -7.36 28.58 -6.61
CA PRO A 279 -6.80 29.04 -5.37
C PRO A 279 -5.28 28.97 -5.41
N MET A 280 -4.63 30.06 -4.97
CA MET A 280 -3.18 30.10 -4.77
C MET A 280 -2.86 29.87 -3.29
N PRO A 281 -1.68 29.31 -2.97
CA PRO A 281 -1.28 29.15 -1.58
C PRO A 281 -1.22 30.53 -0.89
N THR A 282 -1.80 30.60 0.31
CA THR A 282 -1.91 31.84 1.10
C THR A 282 -0.72 32.04 2.03
N PHE A 283 0.02 30.98 2.36
CA PHE A 283 1.20 30.99 3.21
C PHE A 283 2.25 30.03 2.65
N GLU A 284 3.35 30.58 2.15
CA GLU A 284 4.38 29.83 1.38
C GLU A 284 5.72 29.72 2.14
N GLU A 285 5.76 30.07 3.41
CA GLU A 285 6.97 29.96 4.24
C GLU A 285 6.85 28.78 5.22
N LEU A 286 7.99 28.24 5.63
CA LEU A 286 7.97 27.26 6.73
C LEU A 286 7.50 27.92 8.02
N PRO A 287 6.83 27.19 8.93
CA PRO A 287 6.33 27.74 10.17
C PRO A 287 7.43 28.45 10.98
N GLU A 288 7.13 29.63 11.49
CA GLU A 288 8.02 30.34 12.41
C GLU A 288 8.38 29.43 13.61
N GLY A 289 9.66 29.29 13.91
CA GLY A 289 10.13 28.44 15.02
C GLY A 289 10.10 26.94 14.76
N SER A 290 9.77 26.49 13.54
CA SER A 290 9.83 25.05 13.22
C SER A 290 11.28 24.56 13.11
N PRO A 291 11.57 23.33 13.54
CA PRO A 291 12.90 22.73 13.34
C PRO A 291 13.19 22.57 11.83
N GLN A 292 14.43 22.75 11.40
CA GLN A 292 14.81 22.59 9.99
C GLN A 292 14.48 21.19 9.43
N VAL A 293 14.50 20.17 10.28
CA VAL A 293 14.14 18.80 9.88
C VAL A 293 12.67 18.66 9.46
N ALA A 294 11.77 19.51 9.96
CA ALA A 294 10.35 19.45 9.66
C ALA A 294 10.03 19.80 8.20
N GLY A 295 10.70 20.84 7.67
CA GLY A 295 10.47 21.33 6.33
C GLY A 295 10.87 20.34 5.23
N LYS A 296 10.33 20.54 4.04
CA LYS A 296 10.69 19.81 2.84
C LYS A 296 10.75 20.76 1.65
N ARG A 297 11.88 20.79 0.99
CA ARG A 297 12.03 21.51 -0.29
C ARG A 297 12.43 20.52 -1.38
N GLY A 298 12.04 20.80 -2.62
CA GLY A 298 12.21 19.89 -3.75
C GLY A 298 11.49 18.56 -3.55
N GLY A 299 12.13 17.46 -3.84
CA GLY A 299 11.55 16.11 -3.76
C GLY A 299 11.04 15.63 -5.11
N GLU A 300 9.95 14.88 -5.13
CA GLU A 300 9.41 14.26 -6.33
C GLU A 300 9.15 15.29 -7.45
N ILE A 301 8.54 16.44 -7.11
CA ILE A 301 8.18 17.47 -8.08
C ILE A 301 9.39 17.97 -8.91
N SER A 302 10.60 17.98 -8.33
CA SER A 302 11.81 18.40 -9.04
C SER A 302 12.31 17.38 -10.08
N ASN A 303 11.72 16.20 -10.15
CA ASN A 303 11.95 15.22 -11.21
C ASN A 303 11.18 15.51 -12.50
N TYR A 304 10.35 16.55 -12.51
CA TYR A 304 9.50 16.92 -13.65
C TYR A 304 9.90 18.28 -14.26
N THR A 305 9.61 18.46 -15.54
CA THR A 305 9.74 19.75 -16.23
C THR A 305 8.39 20.47 -16.30
N PRO A 306 8.32 21.81 -16.24
CA PRO A 306 9.42 22.79 -16.18
C PRO A 306 9.85 23.14 -14.74
N VAL A 307 9.59 22.30 -13.75
CA VAL A 307 9.91 22.58 -12.36
C VAL A 307 11.42 22.77 -12.16
N PRO A 308 11.86 23.80 -11.41
CA PRO A 308 13.27 23.99 -11.08
C PRO A 308 13.88 22.77 -10.38
N THR A 309 15.15 22.47 -10.67
CA THR A 309 15.86 21.35 -10.05
C THR A 309 16.49 21.72 -8.71
N GLU A 310 16.74 23.01 -8.49
CA GLU A 310 17.33 23.54 -7.27
C GLU A 310 16.25 23.66 -6.18
N SER A 311 16.53 23.12 -5.03
CA SER A 311 15.54 23.00 -3.94
C SER A 311 15.19 24.33 -3.27
N ASP A 312 16.01 25.38 -3.48
CA ASP A 312 15.86 26.72 -2.92
C ASP A 312 15.22 27.71 -3.91
N GLN A 313 15.03 27.30 -5.18
CA GLN A 313 14.43 28.15 -6.19
C GLN A 313 12.90 28.19 -6.00
N SER A 314 12.37 29.42 -5.88
CA SER A 314 10.92 29.65 -5.84
C SER A 314 10.29 29.41 -7.20
N PHE A 315 9.04 28.93 -7.22
CA PHE A 315 8.27 28.80 -8.44
C PHE A 315 7.66 30.13 -8.84
N SER A 316 7.60 30.41 -10.14
CA SER A 316 6.82 31.53 -10.65
C SER A 316 5.32 31.32 -10.40
N ASP A 317 4.56 32.41 -10.29
CA ASP A 317 3.10 32.31 -10.11
C ASP A 317 2.42 31.58 -11.27
N ASP A 318 2.94 31.70 -12.49
CA ASP A 318 2.43 30.94 -13.63
C ASP A 318 2.63 29.44 -13.45
N LEU A 319 3.84 29.00 -13.03
CA LEU A 319 4.07 27.58 -12.76
C LEU A 319 3.20 27.06 -11.62
N LYS A 320 3.04 27.85 -10.53
CA LYS A 320 2.15 27.47 -9.42
C LYS A 320 0.71 27.28 -9.90
N ARG A 321 0.19 28.21 -10.73
CA ARG A 321 -1.16 28.12 -11.31
C ARG A 321 -1.31 26.88 -12.19
N ASP A 322 -0.32 26.59 -13.04
CA ASP A 322 -0.36 25.41 -13.89
C ASP A 322 -0.36 24.11 -13.07
N LEU A 323 0.42 24.05 -12.01
CA LEU A 323 0.45 22.88 -11.11
C LEU A 323 -0.88 22.71 -10.36
N VAL A 324 -1.46 23.78 -9.82
CA VAL A 324 -2.79 23.75 -9.18
C VAL A 324 -3.84 23.35 -10.19
N HIS A 325 -3.84 23.92 -11.40
CA HIS A 325 -4.77 23.57 -12.47
C HIS A 325 -4.68 22.09 -12.82
N GLY A 326 -3.47 21.58 -13.00
CA GLY A 326 -3.24 20.17 -13.29
C GLY A 326 -3.74 19.23 -12.19
N TYR A 327 -3.55 19.61 -10.92
CA TYR A 327 -4.07 18.84 -9.79
C TYR A 327 -5.61 18.76 -9.81
N TYR A 328 -6.30 19.89 -9.95
CA TYR A 328 -7.78 19.92 -10.00
C TYR A 328 -8.32 19.19 -11.23
N ALA A 329 -7.71 19.36 -12.40
CA ALA A 329 -8.08 18.63 -13.61
C ALA A 329 -7.91 17.11 -13.45
N SER A 330 -6.80 16.68 -12.86
CA SER A 330 -6.51 15.27 -12.58
C SER A 330 -7.48 14.69 -11.55
N MET A 331 -7.88 15.48 -10.53
CA MET A 331 -8.88 15.10 -9.55
C MET A 331 -10.28 14.93 -10.18
N SER A 332 -10.70 15.84 -11.06
CA SER A 332 -11.95 15.69 -11.79
C SER A 332 -11.94 14.52 -12.78
N TYR A 333 -10.78 14.23 -13.37
CA TYR A 333 -10.63 13.07 -14.22
C TYR A 333 -10.84 11.76 -13.44
N VAL A 334 -10.18 11.60 -12.29
CA VAL A 334 -10.36 10.39 -11.47
C VAL A 334 -11.77 10.31 -10.88
N ASP A 335 -12.38 11.44 -10.52
CA ASP A 335 -13.78 11.50 -10.08
C ASP A 335 -14.72 10.89 -11.13
N ALA A 336 -14.53 11.24 -12.40
CA ALA A 336 -15.33 10.69 -13.51
C ALA A 336 -15.10 9.17 -13.67
N GLN A 337 -13.87 8.67 -13.43
CA GLN A 337 -13.61 7.23 -13.49
C GLN A 337 -14.26 6.49 -12.32
N ILE A 338 -14.23 7.05 -11.12
CA ILE A 338 -14.96 6.56 -9.96
C ILE A 338 -16.46 6.54 -10.26
N GLY A 339 -16.98 7.57 -10.93
CA GLY A 339 -18.38 7.65 -11.37
C GLY A 339 -18.81 6.45 -12.20
N LYS A 340 -18.01 6.06 -13.19
CA LYS A 340 -18.29 4.88 -14.02
C LYS A 340 -18.40 3.59 -13.20
N VAL A 341 -17.51 3.42 -12.23
CA VAL A 341 -17.52 2.24 -11.35
C VAL A 341 -18.75 2.22 -10.44
N LEU A 342 -19.14 3.36 -9.89
CA LEU A 342 -20.35 3.48 -9.06
C LEU A 342 -21.62 3.28 -9.89
N ASP A 343 -21.68 3.80 -11.11
CA ASP A 343 -22.80 3.59 -12.03
C ASP A 343 -22.94 2.12 -12.43
N GLU A 344 -21.83 1.42 -12.63
CA GLU A 344 -21.85 -0.02 -12.90
C GLU A 344 -22.34 -0.84 -11.71
N LEU A 345 -21.92 -0.46 -10.48
CA LEU A 345 -22.41 -1.08 -9.24
C LEU A 345 -23.94 -0.93 -9.12
N ASP A 346 -24.46 0.27 -9.42
CA ASP A 346 -25.89 0.57 -9.42
C ASP A 346 -26.61 -0.23 -10.54
N ARG A 347 -26.08 -0.22 -11.78
CA ARG A 347 -26.64 -0.94 -12.93
C ARG A 347 -26.76 -2.46 -12.69
N LEU A 348 -25.81 -3.03 -12.00
CA LEU A 348 -25.79 -4.46 -11.64
C LEU A 348 -26.69 -4.78 -10.43
N ASN A 349 -27.36 -3.80 -9.81
CA ASN A 349 -28.09 -3.94 -8.55
C ASN A 349 -27.23 -4.61 -7.46
N LEU A 350 -26.00 -4.13 -7.30
CA LEU A 350 -25.06 -4.60 -6.26
C LEU A 350 -24.94 -3.59 -5.10
N ALA A 351 -25.30 -2.32 -5.32
CA ALA A 351 -25.11 -1.24 -4.35
C ALA A 351 -25.76 -1.54 -2.99
N ASP A 352 -26.96 -2.11 -2.98
CA ASP A 352 -27.72 -2.41 -1.76
C ASP A 352 -27.09 -3.53 -0.90
N ASN A 353 -26.12 -4.27 -1.42
CA ASN A 353 -25.39 -5.30 -0.68
C ASN A 353 -23.87 -5.15 -0.81
N THR A 354 -23.38 -3.93 -1.00
CA THR A 354 -21.94 -3.68 -1.12
C THR A 354 -21.52 -2.54 -0.19
N ILE A 355 -20.50 -2.82 0.62
CA ILE A 355 -19.78 -1.79 1.37
C ILE A 355 -18.81 -1.11 0.40
N VAL A 356 -18.92 0.19 0.25
CA VAL A 356 -17.97 1.00 -0.55
C VAL A 356 -17.15 1.85 0.40
N VAL A 357 -15.83 1.79 0.28
CA VAL A 357 -14.92 2.70 0.97
C VAL A 357 -14.06 3.46 -0.04
N LEU A 358 -14.05 4.79 0.04
CA LEU A 358 -13.10 5.65 -0.66
C LEU A 358 -12.05 6.09 0.34
N TRP A 359 -10.79 5.99 -0.05
CA TRP A 359 -9.63 6.33 0.75
C TRP A 359 -8.54 7.00 -0.10
N GLY A 360 -8.06 8.17 0.33
CA GLY A 360 -6.83 8.77 -0.18
C GLY A 360 -5.63 8.25 0.60
N ASP A 361 -4.53 7.90 -0.09
CA ASP A 361 -3.37 7.31 0.62
C ASP A 361 -2.59 8.33 1.45
N HIS A 362 -2.50 9.54 1.01
CA HIS A 362 -2.03 10.73 1.74
C HIS A 362 -2.50 11.99 1.02
N GLY A 363 -2.32 13.13 1.66
CA GLY A 363 -2.57 14.43 1.04
C GLY A 363 -1.39 14.90 0.17
N PHE A 364 -1.44 16.17 -0.22
CA PHE A 364 -0.43 16.82 -1.05
C PHE A 364 -0.39 18.31 -0.74
N HIS A 365 0.81 18.89 -0.60
CA HIS A 365 0.99 20.34 -0.55
C HIS A 365 0.94 20.92 -1.96
N LEU A 366 0.09 21.91 -2.17
CA LEU A 366 -0.03 22.68 -3.41
C LEU A 366 0.55 24.08 -3.22
N GLY A 367 1.76 24.17 -2.67
CA GLY A 367 2.45 25.43 -2.35
C GLY A 367 2.29 25.85 -0.89
N ASP A 368 1.40 25.24 -0.14
CA ASP A 368 1.25 25.49 1.30
C ASP A 368 2.60 25.25 2.01
N LEU A 369 3.02 26.19 2.87
CA LEU A 369 4.32 26.19 3.55
C LEU A 369 5.53 26.22 2.58
N GLY A 370 5.35 26.66 1.35
CA GLY A 370 6.36 26.62 0.29
C GLY A 370 6.69 25.21 -0.22
N ILE A 371 5.80 24.22 0.06
CA ILE A 371 6.02 22.81 -0.22
C ILE A 371 5.14 22.37 -1.40
N TRP A 372 5.72 21.59 -2.33
CA TRP A 372 5.05 21.03 -3.51
C TRP A 372 5.25 19.51 -3.58
N THR A 373 4.92 18.84 -2.48
CA THR A 373 5.06 17.38 -2.31
C THR A 373 4.27 16.93 -1.09
N LYS A 374 4.37 15.64 -0.71
CA LYS A 374 3.75 15.07 0.50
C LYS A 374 4.74 15.02 1.68
N HIS A 375 5.61 14.27 1.74
CA HIS A 375 6.77 13.88 2.59
C HIS A 375 7.02 14.71 3.88
N THR A 376 5.97 15.03 4.66
CA THR A 376 6.02 15.84 5.88
C THR A 376 5.04 15.30 6.94
N ASN A 377 5.10 15.86 8.16
CA ASN A 377 4.07 15.62 9.19
C ASN A 377 2.97 16.71 9.21
N TYR A 378 2.97 17.67 8.29
CA TYR A 378 1.98 18.75 8.23
C TYR A 378 0.59 18.27 7.76
N GLU A 379 -0.45 19.04 8.10
CA GLU A 379 -1.86 18.72 7.83
C GLU A 379 -2.11 18.41 6.35
N GLN A 380 -1.57 19.23 5.43
CA GLN A 380 -1.79 19.08 3.99
C GLN A 380 -1.31 17.74 3.43
N ALA A 381 -0.30 17.13 4.05
CA ALA A 381 0.23 15.83 3.64
C ALA A 381 -0.45 14.64 4.35
N ASN A 382 -0.97 14.85 5.57
CA ASN A 382 -1.43 13.73 6.40
C ASN A 382 -2.94 13.62 6.48
N ARG A 383 -3.70 14.73 6.32
CA ARG A 383 -5.16 14.68 6.28
C ARG A 383 -5.63 14.12 4.94
N ILE A 384 -6.48 13.10 5.00
CA ILE A 384 -6.97 12.34 3.85
C ILE A 384 -8.50 12.26 3.84
N PRO A 385 -9.13 12.05 2.68
CA PRO A 385 -10.53 11.68 2.64
C PRO A 385 -10.69 10.20 3.03
N ILE A 386 -11.66 9.93 3.91
CA ILE A 386 -12.24 8.61 4.15
C ILE A 386 -13.76 8.75 4.09
N ILE A 387 -14.38 7.98 3.18
CA ILE A 387 -15.83 7.92 3.02
C ILE A 387 -16.26 6.46 3.04
N PHE A 388 -17.18 6.11 3.95
CA PHE A 388 -17.83 4.80 3.97
C PHE A 388 -19.27 4.93 3.50
N ALA A 389 -19.67 4.12 2.53
CA ALA A 389 -21.06 3.89 2.20
C ALA A 389 -21.38 2.41 2.39
N SER A 390 -22.39 2.10 3.18
CA SER A 390 -22.80 0.73 3.50
C SER A 390 -24.29 0.64 3.67
N PRO A 391 -24.93 -0.45 3.20
CA PRO A 391 -26.37 -0.67 3.37
C PRO A 391 -26.81 -0.70 4.86
N SER A 392 -25.89 -1.05 5.75
CA SER A 392 -26.13 -1.12 7.19
C SER A 392 -25.93 0.21 7.93
N LEU A 393 -25.50 1.27 7.23
CA LEU A 393 -25.30 2.59 7.85
C LEU A 393 -26.64 3.30 8.05
N VAL A 394 -26.85 3.78 9.27
CA VAL A 394 -28.11 4.37 9.70
C VAL A 394 -28.31 5.80 9.19
N ARG A 395 -27.24 6.51 8.81
CA ARG A 395 -27.27 7.95 8.43
C ARG A 395 -26.46 8.22 7.16
N SER A 396 -27.05 7.92 6.02
CA SER A 396 -26.49 8.36 4.71
C SER A 396 -26.42 9.88 4.62
N GLY A 397 -25.38 10.40 3.94
CA GLY A 397 -25.16 11.83 3.74
C GLY A 397 -24.69 12.56 4.99
N SER A 398 -24.19 11.84 5.99
CA SER A 398 -23.66 12.44 7.21
C SER A 398 -22.14 12.68 7.15
N SER A 399 -21.66 13.53 8.04
CA SER A 399 -20.24 13.72 8.30
C SER A 399 -19.94 13.67 9.79
N THR A 400 -18.71 13.39 10.13
CA THR A 400 -18.24 13.37 11.51
C THR A 400 -16.87 14.02 11.65
N ARG A 401 -16.64 14.67 12.78
CA ARG A 401 -15.33 15.17 13.20
C ARG A 401 -14.60 14.19 14.12
N GLN A 402 -15.13 12.96 14.31
CA GLN A 402 -14.38 11.93 15.02
C GLN A 402 -13.12 11.59 14.24
N LEU A 403 -12.01 11.43 14.97
CA LEU A 403 -10.72 11.11 14.39
C LEU A 403 -10.73 9.70 13.83
N ALA A 404 -10.12 9.52 12.66
CA ALA A 404 -9.93 8.22 12.02
C ALA A 404 -8.52 8.13 11.43
N GLU A 405 -8.02 6.92 11.30
CA GLU A 405 -6.73 6.61 10.68
C GLU A 405 -6.86 5.56 9.58
N SER A 406 -5.90 5.49 8.67
CA SER A 406 -5.84 4.45 7.64
C SER A 406 -5.88 3.04 8.22
N VAL A 407 -5.21 2.80 9.35
CA VAL A 407 -5.19 1.49 10.04
C VAL A 407 -6.56 1.04 10.56
N ASP A 408 -7.51 1.97 10.74
CA ASP A 408 -8.85 1.66 11.23
C ASP A 408 -9.74 0.97 10.18
N ILE A 409 -9.39 1.08 8.90
CA ILE A 409 -10.20 0.55 7.80
C ILE A 409 -10.27 -0.97 7.85
N PHE A 410 -9.17 -1.65 8.16
CA PHE A 410 -9.17 -3.11 8.22
C PHE A 410 -10.14 -3.67 9.26
N PRO A 411 -10.05 -3.34 10.57
CA PRO A 411 -11.01 -3.83 11.55
C PRO A 411 -12.44 -3.36 11.28
N THR A 412 -12.62 -2.16 10.69
CA THR A 412 -13.94 -1.63 10.32
C THR A 412 -14.60 -2.46 9.23
N LEU A 413 -13.89 -2.77 8.16
CA LEU A 413 -14.42 -3.59 7.07
C LEU A 413 -14.72 -5.01 7.53
N ALA A 414 -13.88 -5.61 8.37
CA ALA A 414 -14.13 -6.93 8.94
C ALA A 414 -15.44 -6.93 9.76
N GLU A 415 -15.65 -5.94 10.63
CA GLU A 415 -16.87 -5.84 11.43
C GLU A 415 -18.11 -5.55 10.57
N LEU A 416 -18.02 -4.64 9.58
CA LEU A 416 -19.14 -4.35 8.66
C LEU A 416 -19.53 -5.57 7.81
N ALA A 417 -18.55 -6.41 7.47
CA ALA A 417 -18.77 -7.66 6.75
C ALA A 417 -19.30 -8.80 7.62
N GLY A 418 -19.45 -8.57 8.94
CA GLY A 418 -19.86 -9.58 9.89
C GLY A 418 -18.82 -10.68 10.12
N LEU A 419 -17.54 -10.38 9.82
CA LEU A 419 -16.42 -11.29 10.05
C LEU A 419 -15.96 -11.20 11.51
N PRO A 420 -15.26 -12.23 12.03
CA PRO A 420 -14.63 -12.15 13.35
C PRO A 420 -13.70 -10.93 13.47
N ILE A 421 -13.38 -10.52 14.69
CA ILE A 421 -12.32 -9.54 14.92
C ILE A 421 -11.02 -10.11 14.35
N PRO A 422 -10.29 -9.40 13.48
CA PRO A 422 -9.08 -9.94 12.89
C PRO A 422 -8.03 -10.30 13.95
N HIS A 423 -7.68 -11.58 13.98
CA HIS A 423 -6.60 -12.12 14.80
C HIS A 423 -5.49 -12.58 13.85
N VAL A 424 -4.50 -11.72 13.65
CA VAL A 424 -3.46 -11.86 12.63
C VAL A 424 -2.06 -11.80 13.26
N PRO A 425 -1.02 -12.34 12.61
CA PRO A 425 0.34 -12.39 13.18
C PRO A 425 0.93 -11.02 13.53
N GLN A 426 0.68 -9.99 12.69
CA GLN A 426 1.08 -8.62 13.00
C GLN A 426 0.15 -7.98 14.04
N LYS A 427 0.69 -7.07 14.86
CA LYS A 427 -0.12 -6.26 15.75
C LYS A 427 -1.04 -5.35 14.95
N LEU A 428 -2.35 -5.39 15.22
CA LEU A 428 -3.27 -4.37 14.73
C LEU A 428 -3.18 -3.13 15.63
N ASP A 429 -2.96 -1.98 15.01
CA ASP A 429 -2.97 -0.67 15.68
C ASP A 429 -4.29 0.08 15.45
N GLY A 430 -5.09 -0.37 14.48
CA GLY A 430 -6.40 0.20 14.14
C GLY A 430 -7.51 -0.23 15.10
N VAL A 431 -8.54 0.60 15.17
CA VAL A 431 -9.81 0.34 15.89
C VAL A 431 -10.97 0.37 14.92
N SER A 432 -12.04 -0.37 15.20
CA SER A 432 -13.23 -0.33 14.34
C SER A 432 -13.96 1.00 14.46
N LEU A 433 -14.29 1.61 13.32
CA LEU A 433 -15.09 2.82 13.20
C LEU A 433 -16.61 2.52 13.14
N VAL A 434 -17.04 1.26 13.22
CA VAL A 434 -18.45 0.89 13.15
C VAL A 434 -19.31 1.58 14.21
N PRO A 435 -18.87 1.79 15.46
CA PRO A 435 -19.64 2.59 16.41
C PRO A 435 -19.91 4.03 15.93
N VAL A 436 -18.88 4.68 15.31
CA VAL A 436 -19.00 6.03 14.74
C VAL A 436 -19.92 6.03 13.52
N LEU A 437 -19.82 5.00 12.65
CA LEU A 437 -20.66 4.86 11.46
C LEU A 437 -22.14 4.67 11.81
N LYS A 438 -22.43 4.06 12.96
CA LYS A 438 -23.81 3.94 13.50
C LYS A 438 -24.29 5.21 14.18
N ASP A 439 -23.41 5.89 14.92
CA ASP A 439 -23.70 7.15 15.60
C ASP A 439 -22.48 8.09 15.53
N PRO A 440 -22.53 9.16 14.70
CA PRO A 440 -21.41 10.07 14.50
C PRO A 440 -20.99 10.85 15.76
N ALA A 441 -21.74 10.78 16.86
CA ALA A 441 -21.37 11.38 18.15
C ALA A 441 -20.46 10.46 19.00
N ILE A 442 -20.39 9.16 18.68
CA ILE A 442 -19.54 8.20 19.43
C ILE A 442 -18.07 8.47 19.12
N ARG A 443 -17.27 8.53 20.18
CA ARG A 443 -15.81 8.64 20.08
C ARG A 443 -15.17 7.27 20.28
N VAL A 444 -14.35 6.84 19.32
CA VAL A 444 -13.54 5.59 19.42
C VAL A 444 -12.07 5.87 19.65
N ARG A 445 -11.61 7.10 19.32
CA ARG A 445 -10.24 7.59 19.61
C ARG A 445 -10.28 9.09 19.90
N ASP A 446 -9.32 9.57 20.67
CA ASP A 446 -9.17 10.99 21.04
C ASP A 446 -8.00 11.67 20.32
N HIS A 447 -7.17 10.87 19.62
CA HIS A 447 -6.08 11.35 18.78
C HIS A 447 -5.83 10.41 17.61
N ALA A 448 -5.20 10.91 16.55
CA ALA A 448 -4.59 10.14 15.48
C ALA A 448 -3.07 10.16 15.63
N TYR A 449 -2.43 9.05 15.28
CA TYR A 449 -0.98 8.89 15.29
C TYR A 449 -0.45 8.78 13.85
N HIS A 450 0.56 9.58 13.55
CA HIS A 450 1.32 9.43 12.30
C HIS A 450 2.81 9.67 12.51
N ALA A 451 3.62 9.23 11.58
CA ALA A 451 5.06 9.40 11.66
C ALA A 451 5.69 9.63 10.29
N TYR A 452 6.75 10.42 10.25
CA TYR A 452 7.55 10.58 9.04
C TYR A 452 9.04 10.44 9.34
N PRO A 453 9.71 9.40 8.80
CA PRO A 453 11.13 9.17 9.00
C PRO A 453 11.98 10.02 8.07
N LYS A 454 12.75 10.94 8.63
CA LYS A 454 13.87 11.65 7.99
C LYS A 454 15.19 11.21 8.63
N ARG A 455 16.20 12.10 8.72
CA ARG A 455 17.38 11.86 9.56
C ARG A 455 16.95 11.60 11.02
N LYS A 456 16.00 12.40 11.51
CA LYS A 456 15.26 12.14 12.75
C LYS A 456 13.92 11.49 12.44
N MET A 457 13.44 10.64 13.32
CA MET A 457 12.07 10.14 13.28
C MET A 457 11.13 11.22 13.80
N GLY A 458 10.21 11.68 12.97
CA GLY A 458 9.13 12.58 13.38
C GLY A 458 7.90 11.78 13.75
N ARG A 459 7.56 11.66 15.05
CA ARG A 459 6.31 11.05 15.53
C ARG A 459 5.34 12.13 15.90
N ALA A 460 4.08 11.97 15.51
CA ALA A 460 3.07 13.00 15.71
C ALA A 460 1.80 12.46 16.38
N ILE A 461 1.22 13.28 17.24
CA ILE A 461 -0.11 13.13 17.81
C ILE A 461 -0.99 14.26 17.26
N ARG A 462 -2.12 13.92 16.65
CA ARG A 462 -3.12 14.84 16.13
C ARG A 462 -4.43 14.67 16.89
N THR A 463 -4.74 15.60 17.80
CA THR A 463 -6.05 15.68 18.46
C THR A 463 -7.02 16.50 17.59
N GLU A 464 -8.27 16.67 18.00
CA GLU A 464 -9.20 17.54 17.25
C GLU A 464 -8.70 18.98 17.11
N ARG A 465 -7.92 19.47 18.07
CA ARG A 465 -7.43 20.86 18.11
C ARG A 465 -5.95 21.00 17.83
N TYR A 466 -5.11 20.12 18.39
CA TYR A 466 -3.66 20.30 18.37
C TYR A 466 -2.96 19.22 17.54
N ARG A 467 -1.78 19.56 17.01
CA ARG A 467 -0.78 18.59 16.56
C ARG A 467 0.52 18.84 17.32
N LEU A 468 1.05 17.77 17.93
CA LEU A 468 2.41 17.65 18.40
C LEU A 468 3.23 16.86 17.38
N VAL A 469 4.45 17.29 17.07
CA VAL A 469 5.47 16.46 16.40
C VAL A 469 6.73 16.42 17.26
N GLN A 470 7.23 15.23 17.54
CA GLN A 470 8.51 14.98 18.18
C GLN A 470 9.52 14.49 17.14
N TRP A 471 10.61 15.20 16.97
CA TRP A 471 11.74 14.84 16.12
C TRP A 471 12.91 14.32 16.95
N LEU A 472 13.19 13.01 16.86
CA LEU A 472 14.26 12.38 17.62
C LEU A 472 15.08 11.46 16.70
N GLU A 473 16.41 11.57 16.79
CA GLU A 473 17.32 10.66 16.08
C GLU A 473 17.38 9.32 16.84
N GLU A 474 17.42 8.21 16.10
CA GLU A 474 17.45 6.88 16.68
C GLU A 474 18.63 6.69 17.64
N GLY A 475 18.36 6.13 18.80
CA GLY A 475 19.35 5.91 19.87
C GLY A 475 19.72 7.14 20.69
N GLN A 476 19.17 8.31 20.37
CA GLN A 476 19.41 9.52 21.17
C GLN A 476 18.46 9.62 22.37
N SER A 477 18.94 10.25 23.44
CA SER A 477 18.13 10.55 24.61
C SER A 477 17.06 11.58 24.31
N ILE A 478 15.90 11.48 25.00
CA ILE A 478 14.71 12.31 24.80
C ILE A 478 14.97 13.82 24.99
N ASP A 479 15.96 14.20 25.80
CA ASP A 479 16.38 15.58 25.99
C ASP A 479 16.97 16.24 24.72
N LYS A 480 17.27 15.46 23.69
CA LYS A 480 17.72 15.91 22.36
C LYS A 480 16.59 16.05 21.34
N ALA A 481 15.35 15.75 21.75
CA ALA A 481 14.20 15.89 20.87
C ALA A 481 13.91 17.35 20.56
N GLU A 482 13.53 17.61 19.30
CA GLU A 482 12.96 18.88 18.87
C GLU A 482 11.44 18.71 18.73
N TYR A 483 10.69 19.75 19.03
CA TYR A 483 9.24 19.67 19.05
C TYR A 483 8.59 20.73 18.16
N GLU A 484 7.43 20.36 17.59
CA GLU A 484 6.49 21.28 16.98
C GLU A 484 5.13 21.11 17.64
N LEU A 485 4.44 22.23 17.88
CA LEU A 485 3.08 22.25 18.40
C LEU A 485 2.24 23.28 17.63
N TYR A 486 1.11 22.84 17.03
CA TYR A 486 0.21 23.67 16.28
C TYR A 486 -1.20 23.63 16.87
N ASP A 487 -1.92 24.77 16.81
CA ASP A 487 -3.28 24.94 17.35
C ASP A 487 -4.25 25.30 16.21
N TYR A 488 -4.93 24.33 15.63
CA TYR A 488 -5.82 24.52 14.48
C TYR A 488 -7.08 25.35 14.73
N GLN A 489 -7.38 25.63 15.99
CA GLN A 489 -8.46 26.58 16.32
C GLN A 489 -8.02 28.02 16.08
N MET A 490 -6.73 28.32 16.27
CA MET A 490 -6.17 29.66 16.17
C MET A 490 -5.39 29.86 14.87
N ASP A 491 -4.73 28.82 14.38
CA ASP A 491 -3.85 28.83 13.20
C ASP A 491 -4.06 27.56 12.36
N PRO A 492 -5.05 27.55 11.48
CA PRO A 492 -5.32 26.39 10.61
C PRO A 492 -4.24 26.19 9.52
N LEU A 493 -3.34 27.18 9.31
CA LEU A 493 -2.29 27.15 8.31
C LEU A 493 -0.96 26.61 8.86
N GLU A 494 -0.87 26.32 10.16
CA GLU A 494 0.38 25.88 10.80
C GLU A 494 1.54 26.88 10.60
N SER A 495 1.23 28.19 10.67
CA SER A 495 2.22 29.24 10.36
C SER A 495 3.23 29.47 11.48
N ARG A 496 2.93 29.01 12.72
CA ARG A 496 3.78 29.23 13.89
C ARG A 496 3.84 28.03 14.82
N ASN A 497 5.04 27.61 15.16
CA ASN A 497 5.31 26.60 16.18
C ASN A 497 5.11 27.18 17.59
N LEU A 498 4.25 26.57 18.39
CA LEU A 498 3.90 27.00 19.74
C LEU A 498 4.56 26.15 20.84
N ALA A 499 5.51 25.28 20.51
CA ALA A 499 6.11 24.32 21.45
C ALA A 499 6.73 25.01 22.66
N ASP A 500 7.42 26.14 22.45
CA ASP A 500 8.06 26.91 23.54
C ASP A 500 7.07 27.76 24.35
N GLU A 501 5.91 28.05 23.81
CA GLU A 501 4.91 28.94 24.44
C GLU A 501 3.85 28.17 25.21
N LYS A 502 3.37 27.03 24.67
CA LYS A 502 2.30 26.21 25.26
C LYS A 502 2.88 24.95 25.92
N THR A 503 3.77 25.15 26.88
CA THR A 503 4.54 24.04 27.52
C THR A 503 3.66 23.04 28.30
N GLU A 504 2.50 23.44 28.80
CA GLU A 504 1.54 22.56 29.46
C GLU A 504 0.87 21.63 28.46
N THR A 505 0.33 22.17 27.36
CA THR A 505 -0.27 21.40 26.25
C THR A 505 0.79 20.47 25.63
N LEU A 506 2.02 20.97 25.46
CA LEU A 506 3.13 20.15 24.97
C LEU A 506 3.34 18.90 25.84
N ARG A 507 3.43 19.07 27.17
CA ARG A 507 3.62 17.95 28.12
C ARG A 507 2.44 16.97 28.13
N GLU A 508 1.21 17.47 28.04
CA GLU A 508 0.02 16.63 27.93
C GLU A 508 0.11 15.70 26.69
N LEU A 509 0.40 16.28 25.53
CA LEU A 509 0.50 15.51 24.26
C LEU A 509 1.74 14.61 24.21
N GLN A 510 2.84 14.99 24.86
CA GLN A 510 3.99 14.11 25.05
C GLN A 510 3.61 12.87 25.86
N GLY A 511 2.81 13.01 26.93
CA GLY A 511 2.30 11.88 27.69
C GLY A 511 1.42 10.92 26.89
N ILE A 512 0.72 11.40 25.87
CA ILE A 512 0.01 10.55 24.90
C ILE A 512 1.01 9.83 23.99
N LEU A 513 1.99 10.56 23.45
CA LEU A 513 3.00 10.00 22.54
C LEU A 513 3.86 8.92 23.19
N GLU A 514 4.13 9.03 24.50
CA GLU A 514 4.90 8.06 25.28
C GLU A 514 4.18 6.71 25.44
N GLN A 515 2.87 6.65 25.26
CA GLN A 515 2.10 5.39 25.26
C GLN A 515 2.37 4.53 24.02
N TYR A 516 2.86 5.15 22.94
CA TYR A 516 3.25 4.42 21.74
C TYR A 516 4.65 3.81 21.92
N PRO A 517 4.85 2.56 21.48
CA PRO A 517 6.16 1.93 21.54
C PRO A 517 7.17 2.71 20.72
N SER A 518 8.44 2.54 21.05
CA SER A 518 9.52 3.05 20.22
C SER A 518 9.35 2.52 18.78
N PRO A 519 9.56 3.38 17.78
CA PRO A 519 9.51 2.92 16.39
C PRO A 519 10.47 1.77 16.16
N VAL A 520 10.02 0.79 15.39
CA VAL A 520 10.90 -0.26 14.89
C VAL A 520 12.04 0.41 14.11
N SER A 521 13.28 0.01 14.39
CA SER A 521 14.47 0.62 13.80
C SER A 521 14.40 0.61 12.26
N LYS A 522 14.85 1.70 11.63
CA LYS A 522 15.12 1.73 10.19
C LYS A 522 16.18 0.70 9.77
N ASP A 523 17.03 0.30 10.71
CA ASP A 523 18.09 -0.69 10.56
C ASP A 523 17.62 -2.14 10.72
N LEU A 524 16.36 -2.38 11.13
CA LEU A 524 15.71 -3.61 10.72
C LEU A 524 15.70 -3.53 9.20
N LYS A 525 16.74 -4.12 8.64
CA LYS A 525 17.17 -4.07 7.26
C LYS A 525 15.90 -4.06 6.40
N GLN A 526 15.45 -2.86 6.00
CA GLN A 526 14.54 -2.72 4.87
C GLN A 526 15.15 -3.62 3.85
N GLY A 527 14.51 -4.76 3.57
CA GLY A 527 15.05 -5.90 2.86
C GLY A 527 16.04 -5.36 1.86
N GLY A 528 17.31 -5.42 2.22
CA GLY A 528 18.27 -4.35 1.86
C GLY A 528 17.97 -3.88 0.46
N ARG A 529 17.93 -2.57 0.21
CA ARG A 529 18.71 -2.24 -1.01
C ARG A 529 19.88 -3.21 -0.96
N PRO A 530 20.20 -3.96 -2.01
CA PRO A 530 21.44 -4.72 -2.02
C PRO A 530 22.58 -3.72 -1.78
N ASN A 531 22.76 -3.32 -0.53
CA ASN A 531 23.72 -2.34 0.01
C ASN A 531 24.93 -3.05 0.59
N ALA A 532 24.94 -4.33 0.48
CA ALA A 532 26.18 -4.93 0.07
C ALA A 532 26.35 -4.43 -1.37
N ARG A 533 27.03 -3.33 -1.58
CA ARG A 533 27.49 -2.92 -2.91
C ARG A 533 28.07 -4.19 -3.50
N GLN A 534 27.31 -4.81 -4.43
CA GLN A 534 27.88 -5.91 -5.21
C GLN A 534 29.24 -5.37 -5.65
N PRO A 535 30.34 -6.01 -5.30
CA PRO A 535 31.64 -5.53 -5.76
C PRO A 535 31.46 -5.31 -7.25
N LYS A 536 31.92 -4.17 -7.79
CA LYS A 536 31.87 -3.95 -9.23
C LYS A 536 32.80 -4.98 -9.90
N LEU A 537 32.28 -6.20 -10.01
CA LEU A 537 32.95 -7.27 -10.71
C LEU A 537 32.95 -6.84 -12.18
N LYS A 538 34.13 -6.53 -12.71
CA LYS A 538 34.33 -6.28 -14.14
C LYS A 538 34.31 -7.64 -14.85
N ILE A 539 33.12 -8.10 -15.18
CA ILE A 539 32.94 -9.37 -15.91
C ILE A 539 32.37 -9.01 -17.27
N GLU A 540 33.07 -9.40 -18.32
CA GLU A 540 32.55 -9.28 -19.68
C GLU A 540 31.48 -10.32 -19.90
N THR A 541 30.42 -9.98 -20.62
CA THR A 541 29.35 -10.90 -21.01
C THR A 541 29.90 -11.98 -21.92
N PRO A 542 29.93 -13.27 -21.49
CA PRO A 542 30.51 -14.33 -22.30
C PRO A 542 29.62 -14.69 -23.48
N GLN A 543 30.25 -15.20 -24.56
CA GLN A 543 29.56 -15.81 -25.69
C GLN A 543 29.25 -17.28 -25.36
N ILE A 544 27.97 -17.56 -25.02
CA ILE A 544 27.53 -18.85 -24.49
C ILE A 544 26.84 -19.74 -25.50
N ALA A 545 26.58 -19.23 -26.69
CA ALA A 545 25.89 -19.99 -27.74
C ALA A 545 26.62 -21.28 -28.12
N LYS A 546 25.91 -22.40 -28.06
CA LYS A 546 26.37 -23.74 -28.44
C LYS A 546 27.65 -24.20 -27.70
N SER A 547 27.89 -23.66 -26.51
CA SER A 547 29.09 -23.94 -25.72
C SER A 547 28.74 -24.48 -24.33
N PRO A 548 29.55 -25.38 -23.77
CA PRO A 548 29.44 -25.75 -22.37
C PRO A 548 29.67 -24.51 -21.48
N LEU A 549 29.11 -24.56 -20.27
CA LEU A 549 29.24 -23.47 -19.29
C LEU A 549 29.80 -24.01 -17.97
N ARG A 550 30.67 -23.20 -17.36
CA ARG A 550 31.06 -23.36 -15.97
C ARG A 550 30.94 -21.99 -15.27
N ILE A 551 30.24 -21.97 -14.18
CA ILE A 551 29.98 -20.80 -13.35
C ILE A 551 30.56 -21.08 -11.97
N ASP A 552 31.52 -20.29 -11.52
CA ASP A 552 32.09 -20.33 -10.17
C ASP A 552 31.73 -19.02 -9.44
N ALA A 553 31.03 -19.08 -8.32
CA ALA A 553 30.61 -17.95 -7.54
C ALA A 553 30.90 -18.12 -6.05
N VAL A 554 31.36 -17.07 -5.38
CA VAL A 554 31.47 -17.02 -3.91
C VAL A 554 30.45 -16.03 -3.37
N ILE A 555 29.59 -16.50 -2.48
CA ILE A 555 28.57 -15.70 -1.83
C ILE A 555 28.96 -15.46 -0.37
N MET A 556 28.76 -14.22 0.08
CA MET A 556 28.96 -13.77 1.45
C MET A 556 27.68 -13.12 1.94
N ASP A 557 27.49 -13.11 3.27
CA ASP A 557 26.37 -12.43 3.92
C ASP A 557 25.00 -12.79 3.30
N LEU A 558 24.80 -14.08 2.94
CA LEU A 558 23.55 -14.56 2.37
C LEU A 558 22.48 -14.61 3.48
N ILE A 559 21.47 -13.76 3.37
CA ILE A 559 20.38 -13.64 4.34
C ILE A 559 19.02 -13.96 3.76
N GLY A 560 18.92 -14.28 2.46
CA GLY A 560 17.67 -14.58 1.78
C GLY A 560 17.87 -14.98 0.32
N ASP A 561 16.77 -15.11 -0.39
CA ASP A 561 16.70 -15.57 -1.77
C ASP A 561 17.20 -14.52 -2.79
N GLY A 562 17.23 -14.89 -4.06
CA GLY A 562 17.53 -14.01 -5.18
C GLY A 562 18.55 -14.55 -6.17
N VAL A 563 18.79 -13.83 -7.26
CA VAL A 563 19.66 -14.25 -8.36
C VAL A 563 21.12 -13.97 -8.03
N VAL A 564 21.95 -15.02 -8.11
CA VAL A 564 23.40 -14.93 -7.99
C VAL A 564 24.00 -14.39 -9.29
N VAL A 565 23.59 -15.00 -10.40
CA VAL A 565 24.01 -14.62 -11.76
C VAL A 565 22.97 -15.09 -12.76
N ALA A 566 22.70 -14.26 -13.77
CA ALA A 566 21.85 -14.60 -14.90
C ALA A 566 22.42 -14.05 -16.20
N GLN A 567 22.15 -14.73 -17.31
CA GLN A 567 22.38 -14.22 -18.66
C GLN A 567 21.32 -14.75 -19.59
N GLY A 568 20.64 -13.84 -20.30
CA GLY A 568 19.54 -14.18 -21.19
C GLY A 568 18.18 -13.89 -20.57
N GLY A 569 17.12 -14.47 -21.13
CA GLY A 569 15.75 -14.18 -20.75
C GLY A 569 14.77 -15.25 -21.18
N ARG A 570 13.55 -14.85 -21.56
CA ARG A 570 12.38 -15.73 -21.76
C ARG A 570 12.52 -16.81 -22.82
N GLU A 571 13.44 -16.69 -23.78
CA GLU A 571 13.63 -17.69 -24.84
C GLU A 571 14.83 -18.59 -24.57
N HIS A 572 15.97 -17.97 -24.24
CA HIS A 572 17.24 -18.67 -24.01
C HIS A 572 18.04 -17.98 -22.92
N GLY A 573 18.70 -18.76 -22.07
CA GLY A 573 19.58 -18.23 -21.03
C GLY A 573 19.88 -19.24 -19.92
N TYR A 574 20.52 -18.75 -18.87
CA TYR A 574 20.74 -19.49 -17.64
C TYR A 574 20.66 -18.55 -16.44
N ALA A 575 20.37 -19.14 -15.28
CA ALA A 575 20.45 -18.45 -14.00
C ALA A 575 20.91 -19.42 -12.90
N VAL A 576 21.76 -18.91 -12.01
CA VAL A 576 21.99 -19.49 -10.69
C VAL A 576 21.31 -18.58 -9.68
N HIS A 577 20.42 -19.13 -8.90
CA HIS A 577 19.63 -18.32 -7.93
C HIS A 577 19.35 -19.11 -6.65
N VAL A 578 19.00 -18.38 -5.59
CA VAL A 578 18.56 -18.95 -4.32
C VAL A 578 17.05 -18.83 -4.22
N ASN A 579 16.39 -19.91 -3.85
CA ASN A 579 14.94 -19.99 -3.64
C ASN A 579 14.64 -20.80 -2.37
N ASN A 580 13.93 -20.22 -1.41
CA ASN A 580 13.66 -20.81 -0.09
C ASN A 580 14.94 -21.26 0.65
N GLY A 581 16.04 -20.53 0.44
CA GLY A 581 17.37 -20.81 0.97
C GLY A 581 18.15 -21.91 0.26
N LYS A 582 17.60 -22.53 -0.79
CA LYS A 582 18.25 -23.55 -1.62
C LYS A 582 18.82 -22.94 -2.88
N VAL A 583 19.94 -23.44 -3.36
CA VAL A 583 20.49 -23.01 -4.66
C VAL A 583 19.88 -23.81 -5.80
N ALA A 584 19.44 -23.09 -6.83
CA ALA A 584 18.93 -23.65 -8.08
C ALA A 584 19.79 -23.20 -9.27
N PHE A 585 19.96 -24.07 -10.22
CA PHE A 585 20.55 -23.77 -11.52
C PHE A 585 19.53 -24.06 -12.61
N ASP A 586 19.09 -22.99 -13.27
CA ASP A 586 18.11 -23.00 -14.35
C ASP A 586 18.81 -22.78 -15.68
N VAL A 587 18.43 -23.58 -16.66
CA VAL A 587 18.84 -23.42 -18.08
C VAL A 587 17.55 -23.35 -18.92
N ARG A 588 17.39 -22.28 -19.67
CA ARG A 588 16.25 -22.06 -20.54
C ARG A 588 16.63 -22.23 -22.02
N VAL A 589 15.92 -23.12 -22.69
CA VAL A 589 16.06 -23.37 -24.14
C VAL A 589 14.69 -23.39 -24.77
N ASN A 590 14.50 -22.56 -25.82
CA ASN A 590 13.20 -22.40 -26.52
C ASN A 590 12.03 -22.10 -25.55
N GLY A 591 12.25 -21.24 -24.59
CA GLY A 591 11.23 -20.83 -23.59
C GLY A 591 11.02 -21.82 -22.44
N LEU A 592 11.51 -23.06 -22.52
CA LEU A 592 11.36 -24.09 -21.49
C LEU A 592 12.54 -24.08 -20.51
N VAL A 593 12.25 -24.03 -19.22
CA VAL A 593 13.25 -24.10 -18.15
C VAL A 593 13.50 -25.55 -17.72
N THR A 594 14.76 -25.92 -17.67
CA THR A 594 15.22 -27.14 -17.00
C THR A 594 15.96 -26.73 -15.74
N ARG A 595 15.56 -27.25 -14.59
CA ARG A 595 16.08 -26.90 -13.25
C ARG A 595 16.73 -28.10 -12.58
N ILE A 596 17.84 -27.84 -11.89
CA ILE A 596 18.34 -28.67 -10.81
C ILE A 596 18.47 -27.81 -9.54
N GLU A 597 18.18 -28.37 -8.36
CA GLU A 597 18.15 -27.65 -7.10
C GLU A 597 18.76 -28.48 -5.97
N SER A 598 19.43 -27.84 -5.01
CA SER A 598 20.00 -28.51 -3.83
C SER A 598 18.90 -28.99 -2.88
N ASP A 599 19.14 -30.12 -2.19
CA ASP A 599 18.23 -30.59 -1.12
C ASP A 599 18.34 -29.75 0.15
N GLY A 600 19.53 -29.27 0.47
CA GLY A 600 19.85 -28.49 1.66
C GLY A 600 19.84 -26.99 1.42
N LYS A 601 19.63 -26.20 2.50
CA LYS A 601 19.77 -24.75 2.49
C LYS A 601 21.26 -24.36 2.47
N LEU A 602 21.55 -23.21 1.83
CA LEU A 602 22.88 -22.63 1.82
C LEU A 602 23.25 -22.03 3.20
N ALA A 603 24.54 -22.03 3.51
CA ALA A 603 25.11 -21.22 4.57
C ALA A 603 25.18 -19.73 4.15
N ASP A 604 25.35 -18.82 5.12
CA ASP A 604 25.55 -17.39 4.88
C ASP A 604 26.83 -17.06 4.09
N HIS A 605 27.79 -18.02 4.06
CA HIS A 605 28.99 -17.99 3.23
C HIS A 605 29.13 -19.33 2.53
N CYS A 606 29.23 -19.35 1.19
CA CYS A 606 29.35 -20.56 0.41
C CYS A 606 30.02 -20.33 -0.97
N GLU A 607 30.65 -21.39 -1.50
CA GLU A 607 31.17 -21.46 -2.87
C GLU A 607 30.18 -22.27 -3.73
N ILE A 608 29.69 -21.69 -4.83
CA ILE A 608 28.79 -22.36 -5.77
C ILE A 608 29.54 -22.62 -7.09
N GLU A 609 29.47 -23.85 -7.60
CA GLU A 609 29.89 -24.18 -8.95
C GLU A 609 28.71 -24.79 -9.71
N ALA A 610 28.34 -24.22 -10.87
CA ALA A 610 27.34 -24.77 -11.76
C ALA A 610 27.95 -25.11 -13.12
N LYS A 611 27.56 -26.27 -13.67
CA LYS A 611 28.07 -26.79 -14.95
C LYS A 611 26.94 -27.20 -15.86
N LEU A 612 27.04 -26.82 -17.13
CA LEU A 612 26.21 -27.28 -18.22
C LEU A 612 27.07 -27.88 -19.33
N ASP A 613 26.80 -29.10 -19.70
CA ASP A 613 27.28 -29.69 -20.95
C ASP A 613 26.11 -30.19 -21.81
N SER A 614 26.40 -30.90 -22.93
CA SER A 614 25.36 -31.40 -23.83
C SER A 614 24.47 -32.50 -23.24
N GLU A 615 24.94 -33.18 -22.19
CA GLU A 615 24.28 -34.34 -21.59
C GLU A 615 23.68 -34.08 -20.23
N LYS A 616 24.33 -33.25 -19.41
CA LYS A 616 23.96 -33.07 -18.00
C LYS A 616 24.19 -31.66 -17.48
N MET A 617 23.43 -31.34 -16.42
CA MET A 617 23.63 -30.22 -15.52
C MET A 617 24.14 -30.72 -14.18
N GLN A 618 25.04 -29.97 -13.55
CA GLN A 618 25.59 -30.28 -12.23
C GLN A 618 25.73 -29.02 -11.39
N LEU A 619 25.43 -29.15 -10.10
CA LEU A 619 25.50 -28.07 -9.13
C LEU A 619 26.27 -28.53 -7.91
N TYR A 620 27.25 -27.75 -7.51
CA TYR A 620 28.10 -28.00 -6.36
C TYR A 620 28.00 -26.82 -5.37
N VAL A 621 28.04 -27.13 -4.08
CA VAL A 621 28.21 -26.20 -2.99
C VAL A 621 29.38 -26.63 -2.15
N ASP A 622 30.33 -25.74 -1.87
CA ASP A 622 31.56 -25.99 -1.12
C ASP A 622 32.30 -27.27 -1.64
N LYS A 623 32.36 -27.39 -2.97
CA LYS A 623 32.98 -28.51 -3.70
C LYS A 623 32.26 -29.86 -3.58
N GLN A 624 31.08 -29.89 -2.92
CA GLN A 624 30.26 -31.11 -2.84
C GLN A 624 29.15 -31.05 -3.89
N LEU A 625 28.94 -32.13 -4.64
CA LEU A 625 27.85 -32.26 -5.60
C LEU A 625 26.53 -32.31 -4.83
N VAL A 626 25.67 -31.26 -5.00
CA VAL A 626 24.38 -31.13 -4.32
C VAL A 626 23.20 -31.42 -5.23
N ALA A 627 23.35 -31.28 -6.56
CA ALA A 627 22.33 -31.66 -7.53
C ALA A 627 22.95 -32.04 -8.88
N SER A 628 22.31 -32.96 -9.59
CA SER A 628 22.64 -33.31 -10.98
C SER A 628 21.40 -33.78 -11.71
N GLY A 629 21.27 -33.43 -12.98
CA GLY A 629 20.14 -33.82 -13.82
C GLY A 629 20.47 -33.77 -15.32
N PRO A 630 19.56 -34.22 -16.19
CA PRO A 630 19.74 -34.18 -17.63
C PRO A 630 19.81 -32.72 -18.12
N SER A 631 20.65 -32.48 -19.13
CA SER A 631 20.74 -31.18 -19.78
C SER A 631 19.58 -30.97 -20.78
N PRO A 632 19.03 -29.74 -20.93
CA PRO A 632 18.15 -29.44 -22.05
C PRO A 632 18.90 -29.28 -23.38
N GLY A 633 20.21 -29.56 -23.40
CA GLY A 633 21.14 -29.23 -24.46
C GLY A 633 21.85 -27.89 -24.22
N LEU A 634 22.80 -27.58 -25.10
CA LEU A 634 23.51 -26.29 -25.05
C LEU A 634 22.57 -25.15 -25.52
N ILE A 635 22.76 -23.94 -24.97
CA ILE A 635 21.98 -22.77 -25.36
C ILE A 635 22.22 -22.51 -26.87
N PRO A 636 21.18 -22.57 -27.73
CA PRO A 636 21.41 -22.63 -29.17
C PRO A 636 21.77 -21.29 -29.80
N VAL A 637 21.41 -20.20 -29.21
CA VAL A 637 21.61 -18.83 -29.72
C VAL A 637 22.13 -17.93 -28.62
N GLN A 638 23.01 -16.99 -28.96
CA GLN A 638 23.50 -16.00 -27.99
C GLN A 638 22.35 -15.14 -27.49
N PRO A 639 22.07 -15.11 -26.19
CA PRO A 639 21.04 -14.25 -25.63
C PRO A 639 21.36 -12.78 -25.87
N LYS A 640 20.31 -11.97 -26.04
CA LYS A 640 20.43 -10.52 -26.17
C LYS A 640 20.71 -9.81 -24.86
N ASP A 641 20.16 -10.37 -23.76
CA ASP A 641 20.34 -9.82 -22.43
C ASP A 641 21.74 -10.15 -21.93
N SER A 642 22.41 -9.11 -21.41
CA SER A 642 23.78 -9.21 -20.92
C SER A 642 23.85 -10.01 -19.61
N LEU A 643 25.08 -10.36 -19.19
CA LEU A 643 25.32 -10.97 -17.89
C LEU A 643 24.96 -10.00 -16.76
N SER A 644 24.11 -10.44 -15.85
CA SER A 644 23.70 -9.73 -14.63
C SER A 644 24.24 -10.48 -13.40
N VAL A 645 24.72 -9.74 -12.37
CA VAL A 645 25.30 -10.30 -11.16
C VAL A 645 24.59 -9.77 -9.93
N GLY A 646 24.07 -10.67 -9.11
CA GLY A 646 23.28 -10.32 -7.93
C GLY A 646 21.84 -9.90 -8.24
N PHE A 647 21.40 -10.00 -9.45
CA PHE A 647 20.03 -9.75 -9.94
C PHE A 647 19.90 -10.20 -11.41
N ASP A 648 18.70 -10.15 -11.99
CA ASP A 648 18.44 -10.38 -13.41
C ASP A 648 17.80 -9.12 -14.00
N ASP A 649 18.45 -8.46 -14.97
CA ASP A 649 18.18 -7.06 -15.31
C ASP A 649 16.89 -6.85 -16.10
N LEU A 650 16.60 -7.68 -17.11
CA LEU A 650 15.53 -7.39 -18.09
C LEU A 650 14.39 -8.40 -18.07
N SER A 651 14.71 -9.68 -18.25
CA SER A 651 13.69 -10.73 -18.30
C SER A 651 14.23 -12.03 -17.71
N ALA A 652 13.43 -12.71 -16.90
CA ALA A 652 13.86 -13.88 -16.17
C ALA A 652 14.46 -14.98 -17.07
N ALA A 653 15.74 -15.29 -16.89
CA ALA A 653 16.39 -16.42 -17.52
C ALA A 653 16.01 -17.75 -16.84
N GLY A 654 15.65 -17.71 -15.56
CA GLY A 654 15.16 -18.83 -14.77
C GLY A 654 13.65 -18.80 -14.53
N ASP A 655 13.19 -19.66 -13.61
CA ASP A 655 11.79 -19.76 -13.19
C ASP A 655 11.58 -18.90 -11.93
N TYR A 656 11.58 -17.61 -12.11
CA TYR A 656 11.34 -16.56 -11.11
C TYR A 656 10.91 -15.29 -11.83
N ASP A 657 10.44 -14.29 -11.10
CA ASP A 657 10.15 -12.97 -11.63
C ASP A 657 11.41 -12.08 -11.55
N ALA A 658 11.87 -11.56 -12.69
CA ALA A 658 12.97 -10.59 -12.72
C ALA A 658 12.51 -9.23 -12.15
N PRO A 659 13.39 -8.46 -11.46
CA PRO A 659 14.85 -8.63 -11.36
C PRO A 659 15.35 -9.56 -10.24
N ASN A 660 14.52 -10.00 -9.31
CA ASN A 660 14.84 -10.94 -8.22
C ASN A 660 16.25 -10.74 -7.59
N PRO A 661 16.54 -9.60 -6.96
CA PRO A 661 17.88 -9.29 -6.45
C PRO A 661 18.29 -10.23 -5.30
N LEU A 662 19.57 -10.64 -5.31
CA LEU A 662 20.14 -11.49 -4.26
C LEU A 662 20.20 -10.76 -2.91
N HIS A 663 19.71 -11.40 -1.88
CA HIS A 663 19.87 -10.98 -0.48
C HIS A 663 21.19 -11.54 0.08
N GLY A 664 22.29 -11.06 -0.45
CA GLY A 664 23.66 -11.45 -0.15
C GLY A 664 24.64 -10.70 -1.04
N VAL A 665 25.93 -10.99 -0.91
CA VAL A 665 27.00 -10.40 -1.72
C VAL A 665 27.65 -11.46 -2.57
N VAL A 666 27.66 -11.27 -3.89
CA VAL A 666 28.53 -12.05 -4.80
C VAL A 666 29.95 -11.47 -4.71
N GLN A 667 30.78 -12.07 -3.88
CA GLN A 667 32.15 -11.62 -3.64
C GLN A 667 33.05 -11.83 -4.86
N SER A 668 32.88 -12.96 -5.54
CA SER A 668 33.56 -13.25 -6.78
C SER A 668 32.69 -14.07 -7.71
N LEU A 669 32.87 -13.91 -9.01
CA LEU A 669 32.16 -14.64 -10.05
C LEU A 669 33.11 -14.86 -11.24
N GLN A 670 33.12 -16.06 -11.77
CA GLN A 670 33.71 -16.38 -13.04
C GLN A 670 32.74 -17.22 -13.88
N VAL A 671 32.45 -16.76 -15.08
CA VAL A 671 31.70 -17.55 -16.07
C VAL A 671 32.67 -17.93 -17.19
N ARG A 672 32.91 -19.23 -17.35
CA ARG A 672 33.84 -19.78 -18.33
C ARG A 672 33.09 -20.55 -19.40
N VAL A 673 33.50 -20.34 -20.63
CA VAL A 673 33.07 -21.11 -21.78
C VAL A 673 34.31 -21.92 -22.19
N PRO A 674 34.37 -23.23 -21.85
CA PRO A 674 35.52 -24.09 -22.14
C PRO A 674 35.82 -24.26 -23.62
#